data_9da0725d3d08c9fb980bfce3224dc9ba
#
_entry.id   9da0725d3d08c9fb980bfce3224dc9ba
#
_cell.length_a   1.000
_cell.length_b   1.000
_cell.length_c   1.000
_cell.angle_alpha   90.00
_cell.angle_beta   90.00
_cell.angle_gamma   90.00
#
_symmetry.space_group_name_H-M   'P 1'
#
loop_
_entity.id
_entity.type
_entity.pdbx_description
1 polymer ?
#
loop_
_entity_poly.entity_id
_entity_poly.type
_entity_poly.pdbx_seq_one_letter_code
_entity_poly.pdbx_strand_id
1 'polypeptide(L)'
;MNKNLITMTAATLMLATSGCVSTEQSAENEATIIGKQEIKIEDGRLTPEVLWAMGRIGSSTVSPDGKKIAYTISYYSVKENKSHTVIYIMNADGSENKLLTTTAASEYEPAWIKNGEKLAFLSNGQIWEMNPDGTERKQLSDYEGGIDGFSFSPDGNKVLFISQVKYGERTVDKYPDLDKATGMVIDDLMYKHWDEWVQTVPHPFVADFDGNKVGAATDIMEGEPFESPMKPFGGIEQLTWSNDSKQIAYTCRKKTGLEYSVSTDSDIYLYNIESKETRNLCKEDANDKNMGYDTNPLFSPDGTMIAWQSMERDGYESDRNRLCVMELASGKKTYVTESFESSVDSYCWANDSKTLYFTGVWHGTSMIYNTNLNGEVNKLTDGMYDYASVALLNDGQLLTKRHSISEADELYTVSLNDNNSVSRITKENDHIFSQLKTGKVEPRWTKTVDGKQMLSWVIYPANFDPNKKYPTLLFCQGGPQSPVSQFWSYRWNFQIMAANDYIIIAPNRRGLPGFGMEWLEDISTNYGGHCMDDYLSAIDDIAKEPYVDKDRLGCVGASFGGYSVYWLAGHHNKRFKAFIAHDGFFNMEQQYLETEELWFTNWDLGGAYWETENPAVKRSYANSPHLFVEKWDTPILCIHGEKDYRILASQGMAAFNAAKLRGVPAQLLVFPDENHWVLKPQNGVLWQRTFFAWLDKWLKK
;
A
#
# COMPACT_ATOMS: atom_id res chain seq x y z
N MET A 1 -2.84 -0.53 -4.14
CA MET A 1 -3.74 0.18 -3.24
C MET A 1 -4.11 1.51 -3.87
N ASN A 2 -5.30 1.59 -4.42
CA ASN A 2 -5.79 2.81 -5.06
C ASN A 2 -6.73 3.49 -4.07
N LYS A 3 -6.31 4.61 -3.52
CA LYS A 3 -7.24 5.55 -2.90
C LYS A 3 -7.24 6.86 -3.66
N ASN A 4 -8.42 7.26 -3.95
CA ASN A 4 -8.86 8.30 -4.85
C ASN A 4 -8.31 9.69 -4.53
N LEU A 5 -7.91 10.38 -5.59
CA LEU A 5 -7.78 11.83 -5.59
C LEU A 5 -9.20 12.44 -5.51
N ILE A 6 -9.51 13.08 -4.40
CA ILE A 6 -10.68 13.97 -4.31
C ILE A 6 -10.32 15.24 -5.05
N THR A 7 -11.07 15.52 -6.09
CA THR A 7 -10.94 16.77 -6.88
C THR A 7 -11.60 17.92 -6.12
N MET A 8 -10.82 18.83 -5.58
CA MET A 8 -11.35 20.12 -5.09
C MET A 8 -11.76 20.98 -6.28
N THR A 9 -13.04 21.26 -6.39
CA THR A 9 -13.61 22.25 -7.33
C THR A 9 -13.38 23.64 -6.79
N ALA A 10 -12.54 24.43 -7.47
CA ALA A 10 -12.40 25.86 -7.21
C ALA A 10 -13.64 26.61 -7.70
N ALA A 11 -14.32 27.30 -6.80
CA ALA A 11 -15.38 28.23 -7.13
C ALA A 11 -14.79 29.50 -7.75
N THR A 12 -15.15 29.80 -8.99
CA THR A 12 -14.78 31.04 -9.70
C THR A 12 -15.86 32.09 -9.52
N LEU A 13 -15.47 33.23 -8.98
CA LEU A 13 -16.30 34.44 -8.84
C LEU A 13 -16.62 35.00 -10.23
N MET A 14 -17.91 35.23 -10.53
CA MET A 14 -18.36 35.97 -11.73
C MET A 14 -18.30 37.47 -11.48
N LEU A 15 -17.53 38.16 -12.29
CA LEU A 15 -17.70 39.61 -12.58
C LEU A 15 -18.38 39.77 -13.93
N ALA A 16 -19.54 40.40 -13.91
CA ALA A 16 -20.30 40.68 -15.11
C ALA A 16 -19.76 41.95 -15.83
N THR A 17 -19.37 41.79 -17.08
CA THR A 17 -19.32 42.92 -18.04
C THR A 17 -20.03 42.48 -19.30
N SER A 18 -21.04 43.28 -19.65
CA SER A 18 -21.85 43.17 -20.87
C SER A 18 -21.07 43.59 -22.12
N GLY A 19 -21.20 42.81 -23.20
CA GLY A 19 -20.79 43.27 -24.52
C GLY A 19 -20.71 42.16 -25.59
N CYS A 20 -21.65 42.21 -26.51
CA CYS A 20 -21.68 41.71 -27.90
C CYS A 20 -21.64 40.18 -28.15
N VAL A 21 -22.76 39.73 -28.68
CA VAL A 21 -23.05 38.44 -29.28
C VAL A 21 -22.16 38.17 -30.49
N SER A 22 -21.39 37.10 -30.44
CA SER A 22 -20.98 36.30 -31.58
C SER A 22 -21.28 34.83 -31.25
N THR A 23 -22.16 34.22 -32.04
CA THR A 23 -22.50 32.81 -32.00
C THR A 23 -21.32 32.00 -32.49
N GLU A 24 -20.44 31.57 -31.57
CA GLU A 24 -19.58 30.40 -31.78
C GLU A 24 -20.23 29.21 -31.05
N GLN A 25 -20.58 28.19 -31.81
CA GLN A 25 -20.99 26.89 -31.30
C GLN A 25 -19.88 26.40 -30.38
N SER A 26 -20.17 26.33 -29.07
CA SER A 26 -19.36 25.57 -28.12
C SER A 26 -19.45 24.10 -28.52
N ALA A 27 -18.39 23.57 -29.12
CA ALA A 27 -18.17 22.13 -29.11
C ALA A 27 -18.14 21.72 -27.64
N GLU A 28 -19.15 21.02 -27.18
CA GLU A 28 -19.09 20.27 -25.92
C GLU A 28 -17.87 19.38 -26.04
N ASN A 29 -16.87 19.62 -25.19
CA ASN A 29 -15.76 18.69 -25.00
C ASN A 29 -16.36 17.39 -24.44
N GLU A 30 -16.66 16.43 -25.30
CA GLU A 30 -16.93 15.08 -24.87
C GLU A 30 -15.75 14.65 -24.01
N ALA A 31 -16.00 14.39 -22.72
CA ALA A 31 -14.95 13.95 -21.80
C ALA A 31 -14.32 12.65 -22.34
N THR A 32 -13.04 12.71 -22.67
CA THR A 32 -12.32 11.58 -23.25
C THR A 32 -12.24 10.45 -22.20
N ILE A 33 -12.85 9.31 -22.50
CA ILE A 33 -12.74 8.11 -21.65
C ILE A 33 -11.32 7.56 -21.79
N ILE A 34 -10.60 7.50 -20.67
CA ILE A 34 -9.28 6.87 -20.61
C ILE A 34 -9.52 5.37 -20.47
N GLY A 35 -9.11 4.60 -21.46
CA GLY A 35 -9.27 3.15 -21.52
C GLY A 35 -7.95 2.43 -21.80
N LYS A 36 -8.06 1.16 -22.11
CA LYS A 36 -6.94 0.29 -22.50
C LYS A 36 -6.17 0.89 -23.66
N GLN A 37 -4.85 0.96 -23.52
CA GLN A 37 -3.96 1.54 -24.52
C GLN A 37 -3.36 0.44 -25.40
N GLU A 38 -3.57 0.55 -26.72
CA GLU A 38 -2.86 -0.26 -27.71
C GLU A 38 -1.55 0.46 -28.10
N ILE A 39 -0.42 -0.14 -27.71
CA ILE A 39 0.90 0.42 -27.98
C ILE A 39 1.75 -0.56 -28.79
N LYS A 40 2.61 -0.03 -29.63
CA LYS A 40 3.61 -0.80 -30.38
C LYS A 40 4.98 -0.58 -29.74
N ILE A 41 5.69 -1.67 -29.43
CA ILE A 41 7.01 -1.66 -28.82
C ILE A 41 8.00 -2.23 -29.84
N GLU A 42 8.82 -1.37 -30.48
CA GLU A 42 9.64 -1.78 -31.61
C GLU A 42 10.90 -2.56 -31.21
N ASP A 43 11.52 -2.23 -30.08
CA ASP A 43 12.79 -2.82 -29.63
C ASP A 43 12.65 -3.85 -28.49
N GLY A 44 11.43 -4.04 -27.99
CA GLY A 44 11.13 -4.94 -26.88
C GLY A 44 11.51 -4.40 -25.51
N ARG A 45 11.76 -3.09 -25.36
CA ARG A 45 12.17 -2.47 -24.10
C ARG A 45 10.96 -2.00 -23.29
N LEU A 46 11.01 -2.27 -22.00
CA LEU A 46 10.13 -1.64 -21.04
C LEU A 46 10.61 -0.21 -20.77
N THR A 47 9.84 0.78 -21.21
CA THR A 47 10.09 2.22 -20.98
C THR A 47 9.10 2.76 -19.93
N PRO A 48 9.33 3.98 -19.38
CA PRO A 48 8.37 4.61 -18.50
C PRO A 48 6.97 4.72 -19.11
N GLU A 49 6.87 5.07 -20.38
CA GLU A 49 5.61 5.21 -21.11
C GLU A 49 4.89 3.87 -21.27
N VAL A 50 5.63 2.80 -21.56
CA VAL A 50 5.10 1.43 -21.65
C VAL A 50 4.58 0.96 -20.29
N LEU A 51 5.33 1.23 -19.22
CA LEU A 51 4.91 0.87 -17.87
C LEU A 51 3.63 1.59 -17.45
N TRP A 52 3.48 2.87 -17.81
CA TRP A 52 2.29 3.66 -17.51
C TRP A 52 1.11 3.39 -18.45
N ALA A 53 1.31 2.71 -19.59
CA ALA A 53 0.25 2.27 -20.48
C ALA A 53 -0.43 0.97 -20.01
N MET A 54 0.15 0.25 -19.04
CA MET A 54 -0.42 -0.98 -18.51
C MET A 54 -1.69 -0.71 -17.70
N GLY A 55 -2.72 -1.53 -17.92
CA GLY A 55 -3.90 -1.61 -17.06
C GLY A 55 -3.52 -2.22 -15.70
N ARG A 56 -4.08 -1.67 -14.62
CA ARG A 56 -3.81 -2.12 -13.25
C ARG A 56 -5.06 -2.73 -12.65
N ILE A 57 -5.05 -4.05 -12.49
CA ILE A 57 -6.16 -4.78 -11.87
C ILE A 57 -6.27 -4.39 -10.39
N GLY A 58 -7.45 -3.95 -9.99
CA GLY A 58 -7.76 -3.47 -8.64
C GLY A 58 -8.52 -4.51 -7.80
N SER A 59 -9.66 -4.09 -7.23
CA SER A 59 -10.55 -4.93 -6.43
C SER A 59 -11.33 -5.93 -7.28
N SER A 60 -11.69 -7.06 -6.68
CA SER A 60 -12.55 -8.07 -7.30
C SER A 60 -13.59 -8.58 -6.29
N THR A 61 -14.76 -8.98 -6.79
CA THR A 61 -15.83 -9.55 -5.99
C THR A 61 -16.48 -10.72 -6.72
N VAL A 62 -16.81 -11.77 -5.98
CA VAL A 62 -17.43 -13.00 -6.49
C VAL A 62 -18.93 -12.91 -6.29
N SER A 63 -19.71 -13.34 -7.30
CA SER A 63 -21.17 -13.43 -7.16
C SER A 63 -21.57 -14.45 -6.11
N PRO A 64 -22.71 -14.29 -5.42
CA PRO A 64 -23.14 -15.22 -4.36
C PRO A 64 -23.25 -16.67 -4.79
N ASP A 65 -23.48 -16.94 -6.07
CA ASP A 65 -23.55 -18.31 -6.64
C ASP A 65 -22.17 -18.84 -7.12
N GLY A 66 -21.08 -18.06 -6.94
CA GLY A 66 -19.72 -18.41 -7.31
C GLY A 66 -19.45 -18.50 -8.82
N LYS A 67 -20.37 -18.01 -9.67
CA LYS A 67 -20.27 -18.20 -11.13
C LYS A 67 -19.71 -17.00 -11.88
N LYS A 68 -19.76 -15.81 -11.29
CA LYS A 68 -19.30 -14.57 -11.91
C LYS A 68 -18.33 -13.82 -10.99
N ILE A 69 -17.42 -13.09 -11.63
CA ILE A 69 -16.47 -12.21 -10.98
C ILE A 69 -16.63 -10.83 -11.59
N ALA A 70 -16.87 -9.81 -10.76
CA ALA A 70 -16.73 -8.42 -11.15
C ALA A 70 -15.41 -7.89 -10.59
N TYR A 71 -14.68 -7.10 -11.38
CA TYR A 71 -13.38 -6.58 -10.97
C TYR A 71 -13.09 -5.24 -11.64
N THR A 72 -12.14 -4.49 -11.07
CA THR A 72 -11.78 -3.17 -11.57
C THR A 72 -10.43 -3.19 -12.28
N ILE A 73 -10.30 -2.30 -13.28
CA ILE A 73 -9.02 -1.97 -13.89
C ILE A 73 -8.88 -0.44 -13.91
N SER A 74 -7.72 0.05 -13.48
CA SER A 74 -7.37 1.46 -13.61
C SER A 74 -6.45 1.66 -14.82
N TYR A 75 -6.87 2.51 -15.74
CA TYR A 75 -6.10 2.98 -16.89
C TYR A 75 -5.57 4.38 -16.64
N TYR A 76 -4.43 4.69 -17.22
CA TYR A 76 -3.73 5.95 -17.03
C TYR A 76 -3.45 6.63 -18.36
N SER A 77 -3.60 7.95 -18.42
CA SER A 77 -3.16 8.79 -19.52
C SER A 77 -2.05 9.72 -19.06
N VAL A 78 -0.84 9.49 -19.55
CA VAL A 78 0.29 10.40 -19.30
C VAL A 78 -0.01 11.79 -19.90
N LYS A 79 -0.66 11.82 -21.08
CA LYS A 79 -1.03 13.07 -21.74
C LYS A 79 -2.00 13.92 -20.91
N GLU A 80 -3.07 13.30 -20.40
CA GLU A 80 -4.09 13.98 -19.59
C GLU A 80 -3.68 14.10 -18.11
N ASN A 81 -2.59 13.44 -17.70
CA ASN A 81 -2.13 13.31 -16.32
C ASN A 81 -3.24 12.84 -15.36
N LYS A 82 -4.03 11.88 -15.80
CA LYS A 82 -5.22 11.36 -15.12
C LYS A 82 -5.30 9.84 -15.18
N SER A 83 -6.10 9.28 -14.27
CA SER A 83 -6.51 7.87 -14.30
C SER A 83 -8.03 7.77 -14.44
N HIS A 84 -8.47 6.62 -14.93
CA HIS A 84 -9.88 6.24 -15.01
C HIS A 84 -10.01 4.78 -14.60
N THR A 85 -10.82 4.52 -13.59
CA THR A 85 -11.10 3.17 -13.10
C THR A 85 -12.43 2.69 -13.66
N VAL A 86 -12.43 1.48 -14.19
CA VAL A 86 -13.57 0.85 -14.87
C VAL A 86 -13.87 -0.51 -14.26
N ILE A 87 -15.11 -0.97 -14.40
CA ILE A 87 -15.57 -2.28 -13.93
C ILE A 87 -15.69 -3.23 -15.13
N TYR A 88 -15.13 -4.42 -14.97
CA TYR A 88 -15.29 -5.58 -15.83
C TYR A 88 -16.08 -6.67 -15.12
N ILE A 89 -16.73 -7.54 -15.91
CA ILE A 89 -17.37 -8.77 -15.44
C ILE A 89 -16.95 -9.93 -16.32
N MET A 90 -16.80 -11.11 -15.72
CA MET A 90 -16.51 -12.36 -16.40
C MET A 90 -17.16 -13.55 -15.69
N ASN A 91 -17.22 -14.70 -16.34
CA ASN A 91 -17.50 -15.97 -15.67
C ASN A 91 -16.32 -16.37 -14.77
N ALA A 92 -16.56 -17.25 -13.80
CA ALA A 92 -15.55 -17.73 -12.85
C ALA A 92 -14.33 -18.41 -13.53
N ASP A 93 -14.50 -18.94 -14.74
CA ASP A 93 -13.44 -19.53 -15.54
C ASP A 93 -12.69 -18.52 -16.44
N GLY A 94 -13.01 -17.23 -16.35
CA GLY A 94 -12.43 -16.15 -17.15
C GLY A 94 -13.09 -15.95 -18.52
N SER A 95 -14.07 -16.78 -18.90
CA SER A 95 -14.80 -16.60 -20.14
C SER A 95 -15.79 -15.42 -20.08
N GLU A 96 -16.26 -14.95 -21.23
CA GLU A 96 -17.22 -13.84 -21.37
C GLU A 96 -16.77 -12.54 -20.65
N ASN A 97 -15.48 -12.28 -20.64
CA ASN A 97 -14.92 -11.07 -20.03
C ASN A 97 -15.33 -9.81 -20.80
N LYS A 98 -16.01 -8.89 -20.10
CA LYS A 98 -16.59 -7.72 -20.75
C LYS A 98 -16.52 -6.48 -19.84
N LEU A 99 -16.26 -5.32 -20.47
CA LEU A 99 -16.31 -4.01 -19.83
C LEU A 99 -17.76 -3.60 -19.54
N LEU A 100 -18.04 -3.16 -18.32
CA LEU A 100 -19.36 -2.64 -17.92
C LEU A 100 -19.40 -1.10 -17.88
N THR A 101 -18.32 -0.44 -17.48
CA THR A 101 -18.25 1.01 -17.39
C THR A 101 -18.31 1.66 -18.77
N THR A 102 -19.26 2.57 -18.96
CA THR A 102 -19.47 3.32 -20.22
C THR A 102 -19.42 4.83 -20.01
N THR A 103 -19.07 5.29 -18.82
CA THR A 103 -19.03 6.71 -18.42
C THR A 103 -17.59 7.19 -18.31
N ALA A 104 -17.38 8.52 -18.38
CA ALA A 104 -16.07 9.12 -18.14
C ALA A 104 -15.73 9.25 -16.64
N ALA A 105 -16.69 9.05 -15.74
CA ALA A 105 -16.45 8.99 -14.31
C ALA A 105 -15.88 7.63 -13.92
N SER A 106 -14.92 7.60 -13.01
CA SER A 106 -14.40 6.35 -12.44
C SER A 106 -15.48 5.60 -11.67
N GLU A 107 -15.51 4.30 -11.85
CA GLU A 107 -16.39 3.37 -11.16
C GLU A 107 -15.54 2.31 -10.47
N TYR A 108 -15.76 2.11 -9.18
CA TYR A 108 -14.89 1.27 -8.35
C TYR A 108 -15.67 0.62 -7.20
N GLU A 109 -15.02 -0.29 -6.48
CA GLU A 109 -15.61 -1.07 -5.38
C GLU A 109 -16.91 -1.79 -5.77
N PRO A 110 -16.88 -2.65 -6.80
CA PRO A 110 -18.07 -3.42 -7.18
C PRO A 110 -18.46 -4.36 -6.05
N ALA A 111 -19.77 -4.44 -5.76
CA ALA A 111 -20.36 -5.33 -4.77
C ALA A 111 -21.65 -5.94 -5.31
N TRP A 112 -21.81 -7.25 -5.15
CA TRP A 112 -23.04 -7.93 -5.54
C TRP A 112 -24.15 -7.66 -4.51
N ILE A 113 -25.32 -7.30 -5.00
CA ILE A 113 -26.52 -7.03 -4.20
C ILE A 113 -27.72 -7.81 -4.74
N LYS A 114 -28.81 -7.83 -3.98
CA LYS A 114 -30.06 -8.51 -4.38
C LYS A 114 -29.81 -9.97 -4.80
N ASN A 115 -29.05 -10.71 -3.99
CA ASN A 115 -28.65 -12.11 -4.27
C ASN A 115 -27.96 -12.33 -5.63
N GLY A 116 -27.20 -11.34 -6.10
CA GLY A 116 -26.46 -11.41 -7.37
C GLY A 116 -27.23 -10.90 -8.60
N GLU A 117 -28.46 -10.41 -8.42
CA GLU A 117 -29.25 -9.83 -9.52
C GLU A 117 -28.73 -8.48 -10.00
N LYS A 118 -28.08 -7.71 -9.11
CA LYS A 118 -27.52 -6.38 -9.39
C LYS A 118 -26.08 -6.29 -8.90
N LEU A 119 -25.35 -5.35 -9.48
CA LEU A 119 -24.01 -4.94 -9.06
C LEU A 119 -24.09 -3.50 -8.58
N ALA A 120 -23.74 -3.24 -7.32
CA ALA A 120 -23.54 -1.92 -6.78
C ALA A 120 -22.07 -1.50 -6.92
N PHE A 121 -21.81 -0.20 -6.99
CA PHE A 121 -20.46 0.37 -7.12
C PHE A 121 -20.42 1.83 -6.68
N LEU A 122 -19.23 2.35 -6.45
CA LEU A 122 -19.02 3.78 -6.19
C LEU A 122 -18.70 4.54 -7.48
N SER A 123 -19.32 5.70 -7.62
CA SER A 123 -18.96 6.71 -8.62
C SER A 123 -19.27 8.11 -8.09
N ASN A 124 -18.32 9.04 -8.23
CA ASN A 124 -18.43 10.42 -7.73
C ASN A 124 -18.86 10.52 -6.24
N GLY A 125 -18.34 9.64 -5.39
CA GLY A 125 -18.66 9.62 -3.97
C GLY A 125 -20.08 9.18 -3.64
N GLN A 126 -20.77 8.49 -4.55
CA GLN A 126 -22.12 7.97 -4.36
C GLN A 126 -22.22 6.50 -4.74
N ILE A 127 -23.18 5.78 -4.13
CA ILE A 127 -23.49 4.40 -4.44
C ILE A 127 -24.43 4.36 -5.64
N TRP A 128 -24.09 3.55 -6.62
CA TRP A 128 -24.87 3.25 -7.82
C TRP A 128 -25.16 1.77 -7.93
N GLU A 129 -26.15 1.39 -8.70
CA GLU A 129 -26.40 0.00 -9.13
C GLU A 129 -26.54 -0.11 -10.65
N MET A 130 -26.28 -1.30 -11.16
CA MET A 130 -26.56 -1.70 -12.55
C MET A 130 -26.86 -3.20 -12.64
N ASN A 131 -27.46 -3.62 -13.76
CA ASN A 131 -27.52 -5.05 -14.09
C ASN A 131 -26.12 -5.62 -14.37
N PRO A 132 -25.90 -6.93 -14.22
CA PRO A 132 -24.63 -7.57 -14.58
C PRO A 132 -24.27 -7.47 -16.08
N ASP A 133 -25.19 -7.03 -16.93
CA ASP A 133 -24.94 -6.74 -18.33
C ASP A 133 -24.56 -5.26 -18.60
N GLY A 134 -24.56 -4.41 -17.55
CA GLY A 134 -24.22 -2.99 -17.60
C GLY A 134 -25.43 -2.07 -17.84
N THR A 135 -26.64 -2.63 -18.00
CA THR A 135 -27.88 -1.86 -18.20
C THR A 135 -28.50 -1.39 -16.88
N GLU A 136 -29.55 -0.57 -16.96
CA GLU A 136 -30.34 -0.07 -15.82
C GLU A 136 -29.50 0.60 -14.73
N ARG A 137 -28.58 1.46 -15.13
CA ARG A 137 -27.72 2.24 -14.21
C ARG A 137 -28.58 3.22 -13.42
N LYS A 138 -28.45 3.21 -12.09
CA LYS A 138 -29.21 4.05 -11.18
C LYS A 138 -28.39 4.45 -9.97
N GLN A 139 -28.45 5.72 -9.60
CA GLN A 139 -27.87 6.20 -8.33
C GLN A 139 -28.78 5.82 -7.17
N LEU A 140 -28.20 5.22 -6.13
CA LEU A 140 -28.91 4.76 -4.93
C LEU A 140 -28.77 5.73 -3.76
N SER A 141 -27.67 6.49 -3.67
CA SER A 141 -27.40 7.43 -2.59
C SER A 141 -27.27 8.86 -3.10
N ASP A 142 -27.56 9.81 -2.22
CA ASP A 142 -27.36 11.25 -2.42
C ASP A 142 -26.92 11.81 -1.06
N TYR A 143 -25.71 11.44 -0.62
CA TYR A 143 -25.17 11.79 0.68
C TYR A 143 -24.18 12.96 0.52
N GLU A 144 -24.47 14.11 1.16
CA GLU A 144 -23.73 15.37 0.99
C GLU A 144 -22.23 15.21 1.37
N GLY A 145 -21.93 14.41 2.41
CA GLY A 145 -20.56 14.14 2.85
C GLY A 145 -19.72 13.29 1.90
N GLY A 146 -20.34 12.69 0.87
CA GLY A 146 -19.70 11.68 0.04
C GLY A 146 -19.53 10.32 0.77
N ILE A 147 -19.26 9.29 -0.01
CA ILE A 147 -19.09 7.92 0.47
C ILE A 147 -17.74 7.39 0.00
N ASP A 148 -16.91 6.97 0.94
CA ASP A 148 -15.53 6.49 0.68
C ASP A 148 -15.44 4.95 0.54
N GLY A 149 -16.46 4.22 1.00
CA GLY A 149 -16.58 2.77 0.92
C GLY A 149 -17.94 2.32 1.42
N PHE A 150 -18.46 1.18 1.00
CA PHE A 150 -19.78 0.69 1.41
C PHE A 150 -19.90 -0.84 1.44
N SER A 151 -20.87 -1.33 2.22
CA SER A 151 -21.26 -2.74 2.27
C SER A 151 -22.74 -2.88 2.59
N PHE A 152 -23.47 -3.70 1.84
CA PHE A 152 -24.87 -4.01 2.15
C PHE A 152 -24.96 -5.08 3.24
N SER A 153 -25.98 -4.99 4.07
CA SER A 153 -26.29 -6.03 5.05
C SER A 153 -26.64 -7.35 4.34
N PRO A 154 -26.37 -8.51 4.95
CA PRO A 154 -26.73 -9.81 4.38
C PRO A 154 -28.19 -9.98 3.99
N ASP A 155 -29.12 -9.36 4.74
CA ASP A 155 -30.57 -9.36 4.43
C ASP A 155 -30.96 -8.36 3.33
N GLY A 156 -30.03 -7.51 2.89
CA GLY A 156 -30.22 -6.52 1.83
C GLY A 156 -31.06 -5.31 2.21
N ASN A 157 -31.38 -5.10 3.50
CA ASN A 157 -32.25 -4.02 3.98
C ASN A 157 -31.49 -2.79 4.50
N LYS A 158 -30.18 -2.88 4.65
CA LYS A 158 -29.33 -1.79 5.17
C LYS A 158 -28.04 -1.65 4.38
N VAL A 159 -27.47 -0.46 4.48
CA VAL A 159 -26.16 -0.13 3.94
C VAL A 159 -25.28 0.41 5.06
N LEU A 160 -24.09 -0.15 5.21
CA LEU A 160 -22.98 0.38 5.99
C LEU A 160 -22.08 1.14 5.02
N PHE A 161 -21.68 2.35 5.34
CA PHE A 161 -20.75 3.11 4.52
C PHE A 161 -19.85 4.02 5.35
N ILE A 162 -18.76 4.45 4.74
CA ILE A 162 -17.76 5.32 5.35
C ILE A 162 -17.97 6.74 4.82
N SER A 163 -17.98 7.73 5.71
CA SER A 163 -17.96 9.14 5.35
C SER A 163 -17.17 9.96 6.34
N GLN A 164 -16.76 11.17 5.94
CA GLN A 164 -15.93 12.05 6.73
C GLN A 164 -16.77 12.87 7.71
N VAL A 165 -16.34 12.94 8.97
CA VAL A 165 -16.89 13.83 9.99
C VAL A 165 -15.85 14.85 10.41
N LYS A 166 -16.29 15.99 10.92
CA LYS A 166 -15.43 17.04 11.41
C LYS A 166 -14.58 16.56 12.59
N TYR A 167 -13.28 16.82 12.55
CA TYR A 167 -12.36 16.55 13.64
C TYR A 167 -11.95 17.84 14.34
N GLY A 168 -12.12 17.88 15.67
CA GLY A 168 -11.70 19.00 16.50
C GLY A 168 -12.38 20.34 16.18
N GLU A 169 -11.84 21.41 16.75
CA GLU A 169 -12.28 22.79 16.53
C GLU A 169 -11.40 23.47 15.49
N ARG A 170 -11.99 23.94 14.39
CA ARG A 170 -11.25 24.67 13.35
C ARG A 170 -11.07 26.14 13.76
N THR A 171 -10.08 26.81 13.19
CA THR A 171 -9.80 28.23 13.44
C THR A 171 -11.05 29.12 13.19
N VAL A 172 -11.84 28.81 12.15
CA VAL A 172 -13.08 29.53 11.83
C VAL A 172 -14.18 29.30 12.86
N ASP A 173 -14.21 28.17 13.54
CA ASP A 173 -15.16 27.89 14.61
C ASP A 173 -14.83 28.71 15.88
N LYS A 174 -13.52 28.88 16.15
CA LYS A 174 -12.99 29.64 17.28
C LYS A 174 -13.07 31.17 17.02
N TYR A 175 -12.87 31.58 15.79
CA TYR A 175 -12.88 32.98 15.34
C TYR A 175 -13.80 33.17 14.11
N PRO A 176 -15.14 33.15 14.28
CA PRO A 176 -16.09 33.16 13.17
C PRO A 176 -16.13 34.48 12.39
N ASP A 177 -15.56 35.55 12.93
CA ASP A 177 -15.36 36.84 12.26
C ASP A 177 -14.18 36.85 11.29
N LEU A 178 -13.34 35.78 11.30
CA LEU A 178 -12.17 35.62 10.44
C LEU A 178 -12.38 34.48 9.42
N ASP A 179 -13.50 34.46 8.76
CA ASP A 179 -13.93 33.40 7.83
C ASP A 179 -12.99 33.19 6.61
N LYS A 180 -12.11 34.14 6.34
CA LYS A 180 -11.10 34.11 5.26
C LYS A 180 -9.69 33.82 5.76
N ALA A 181 -9.51 33.65 7.05
CA ALA A 181 -8.21 33.28 7.59
C ALA A 181 -7.84 31.85 7.19
N THR A 182 -6.60 31.67 6.72
CA THR A 182 -6.06 30.35 6.33
C THR A 182 -5.15 29.73 7.39
N GLY A 183 -4.86 30.48 8.45
CA GLY A 183 -4.04 30.01 9.57
C GLY A 183 -4.77 28.94 10.38
N MET A 184 -4.05 27.91 10.82
CA MET A 184 -4.57 26.87 11.72
C MET A 184 -3.96 27.06 13.11
N VAL A 185 -4.81 27.04 14.14
CA VAL A 185 -4.37 27.03 15.54
C VAL A 185 -4.41 25.59 16.00
N ILE A 186 -3.26 25.04 16.40
CA ILE A 186 -3.07 23.63 16.71
C ILE A 186 -2.53 23.55 18.13
N ASP A 187 -3.21 22.79 18.98
CA ASP A 187 -2.89 22.66 20.41
C ASP A 187 -2.40 21.24 20.78
N ASP A 188 -2.47 20.25 19.86
CA ASP A 188 -2.05 18.87 20.11
C ASP A 188 -1.46 18.22 18.84
N LEU A 189 -0.91 17.01 18.95
CA LEU A 189 -0.42 16.20 17.84
C LEU A 189 -1.57 15.60 17.02
N MET A 190 -1.26 14.74 16.04
CA MET A 190 -2.21 14.23 15.05
C MET A 190 -2.80 15.34 14.16
N TYR A 191 -2.08 16.44 13.98
CA TYR A 191 -2.54 17.52 13.09
C TYR A 191 -2.22 17.25 11.61
N LYS A 192 -1.38 16.27 11.34
CA LYS A 192 -1.07 15.72 10.02
C LYS A 192 -1.22 14.21 10.06
N HIS A 193 -1.59 13.63 8.95
CA HIS A 193 -1.59 12.18 8.77
C HIS A 193 -1.32 11.83 7.32
N TRP A 194 -0.24 11.10 7.05
CA TRP A 194 0.26 10.66 5.75
C TRP A 194 0.55 11.81 4.78
N ASP A 195 -0.47 12.39 4.12
CA ASP A 195 -0.37 13.49 3.15
C ASP A 195 -1.41 14.59 3.34
N GLU A 196 -2.15 14.54 4.44
CA GLU A 196 -3.24 15.46 4.75
C GLU A 196 -3.03 16.20 6.08
N TRP A 197 -3.55 17.42 6.16
CA TRP A 197 -3.83 18.09 7.42
C TRP A 197 -5.14 17.56 7.98
N VAL A 198 -5.13 17.06 9.21
CA VAL A 198 -6.30 16.40 9.81
C VAL A 198 -7.34 17.44 10.22
N GLN A 199 -8.41 17.54 9.43
CA GLN A 199 -9.57 18.38 9.68
C GLN A 199 -10.86 17.54 9.76
N THR A 200 -10.81 16.32 9.28
CA THR A 200 -11.87 15.33 9.31
C THR A 200 -11.30 13.97 9.64
N VAL A 201 -12.14 13.08 10.18
CA VAL A 201 -11.85 11.66 10.35
C VAL A 201 -12.97 10.83 9.74
N PRO A 202 -12.68 9.62 9.21
CA PRO A 202 -13.72 8.74 8.70
C PRO A 202 -14.51 8.12 9.85
N HIS A 203 -15.84 8.06 9.69
CA HIS A 203 -16.76 7.32 10.55
C HIS A 203 -17.58 6.31 9.74
N PRO A 204 -18.00 5.19 10.34
CA PRO A 204 -18.98 4.27 9.78
C PRO A 204 -20.41 4.77 10.00
N PHE A 205 -21.19 4.76 8.94
CA PHE A 205 -22.61 5.14 8.94
C PHE A 205 -23.49 3.97 8.55
N VAL A 206 -24.68 3.89 9.12
CA VAL A 206 -25.70 2.90 8.75
C VAL A 206 -26.96 3.63 8.27
N ALA A 207 -27.50 3.17 7.15
CA ALA A 207 -28.78 3.64 6.63
C ALA A 207 -29.69 2.47 6.23
N ASP A 208 -31.01 2.66 6.30
CA ASP A 208 -31.95 1.71 5.71
C ASP A 208 -31.89 1.76 4.19
N PHE A 209 -32.14 0.64 3.56
CA PHE A 209 -32.21 0.51 2.11
C PHE A 209 -33.56 -0.13 1.71
N ASP A 210 -34.37 0.59 0.98
CA ASP A 210 -35.71 0.14 0.56
C ASP A 210 -35.73 -0.68 -0.73
N GLY A 211 -34.54 -1.08 -1.22
CA GLY A 211 -34.37 -1.76 -2.50
C GLY A 211 -34.18 -0.83 -3.68
N ASN A 212 -34.36 0.48 -3.49
CA ASN A 212 -34.27 1.51 -4.53
C ASN A 212 -33.46 2.73 -4.16
N LYS A 213 -33.44 3.09 -2.86
CA LYS A 213 -32.75 4.27 -2.38
C LYS A 213 -32.21 4.03 -0.96
N VAL A 214 -31.02 4.59 -0.72
CA VAL A 214 -30.41 4.67 0.62
C VAL A 214 -31.13 5.78 1.42
N GLY A 215 -31.61 5.44 2.60
CA GLY A 215 -32.33 6.34 3.49
C GLY A 215 -31.43 7.30 4.27
N ALA A 216 -31.98 7.89 5.31
CA ALA A 216 -31.22 8.73 6.24
C ALA A 216 -30.17 7.90 6.98
N ALA A 217 -28.96 8.41 7.07
CA ALA A 217 -27.85 7.72 7.69
C ALA A 217 -27.71 8.06 9.19
N THR A 218 -27.29 7.08 9.96
CA THR A 218 -26.92 7.22 11.37
C THR A 218 -25.43 6.96 11.51
N ASP A 219 -24.70 7.90 12.08
CA ASP A 219 -23.31 7.73 12.49
C ASP A 219 -23.25 6.80 13.71
N ILE A 220 -22.60 5.64 13.60
CA ILE A 220 -22.54 4.69 14.72
C ILE A 220 -21.50 5.07 15.78
N MET A 221 -20.67 6.07 15.48
CA MET A 221 -19.67 6.66 16.37
C MET A 221 -19.98 8.13 16.70
N GLU A 222 -21.26 8.56 16.58
CA GLU A 222 -21.66 9.96 16.78
C GLU A 222 -21.11 10.53 18.09
N GLY A 223 -20.40 11.67 17.96
CA GLY A 223 -19.76 12.37 19.08
C GLY A 223 -18.41 11.80 19.52
N GLU A 224 -17.93 10.71 18.95
CA GLU A 224 -16.57 10.20 19.18
C GLU A 224 -15.56 10.91 18.27
N PRO A 225 -14.37 11.31 18.77
CA PRO A 225 -13.35 11.97 17.96
C PRO A 225 -12.38 10.99 17.28
N PHE A 226 -12.74 9.72 17.16
CA PHE A 226 -11.85 8.65 16.70
C PHE A 226 -12.11 8.32 15.23
N GLU A 227 -11.11 7.77 14.55
CA GLU A 227 -11.27 7.34 13.16
C GLU A 227 -11.64 5.85 13.05
N SER A 228 -12.56 5.55 12.16
CA SER A 228 -12.85 4.19 11.69
C SER A 228 -13.41 4.25 10.25
N PRO A 229 -12.78 3.57 9.28
CA PRO A 229 -11.55 2.78 9.37
C PRO A 229 -10.31 3.62 9.64
N MET A 230 -9.23 2.97 10.04
CA MET A 230 -7.97 3.64 10.38
C MET A 230 -7.21 4.08 9.13
N LYS A 231 -6.82 5.35 9.09
CA LYS A 231 -5.90 5.85 8.06
C LYS A 231 -4.45 5.37 8.33
N PRO A 232 -3.54 5.39 7.31
CA PRO A 232 -3.78 5.92 5.96
C PRO A 232 -4.39 4.89 5.00
N PHE A 233 -4.43 3.60 5.33
CA PHE A 233 -4.70 2.53 4.37
C PHE A 233 -6.01 1.77 4.64
N GLY A 234 -6.64 1.94 5.78
CA GLY A 234 -7.91 1.30 6.12
C GLY A 234 -9.07 1.75 5.22
N GLY A 235 -9.95 0.83 4.87
CA GLY A 235 -11.14 1.03 4.06
C GLY A 235 -12.30 0.17 4.57
N ILE A 236 -13.25 -0.15 3.69
CA ILE A 236 -14.42 -0.94 4.04
C ILE A 236 -14.07 -2.36 4.55
N GLU A 237 -12.89 -2.89 4.25
CA GLU A 237 -12.40 -4.16 4.77
C GLU A 237 -12.18 -4.16 6.29
N GLN A 238 -12.13 -2.99 6.91
CA GLN A 238 -12.05 -2.86 8.37
C GLN A 238 -13.42 -2.86 9.06
N LEU A 239 -14.49 -3.01 8.29
CA LEU A 239 -15.88 -3.05 8.77
C LEU A 239 -16.59 -4.26 8.19
N THR A 240 -17.37 -4.97 9.01
CA THR A 240 -18.13 -6.14 8.55
C THR A 240 -19.47 -6.30 9.26
N TRP A 241 -20.47 -6.80 8.51
CA TRP A 241 -21.77 -7.17 9.03
C TRP A 241 -21.74 -8.54 9.72
N SER A 242 -22.49 -8.70 10.80
CA SER A 242 -22.87 -10.03 11.26
C SER A 242 -23.83 -10.69 10.27
N ASN A 243 -23.83 -12.02 10.22
CA ASN A 243 -24.65 -12.79 9.25
C ASN A 243 -26.15 -12.58 9.43
N ASP A 244 -26.60 -12.20 10.61
CA ASP A 244 -27.99 -11.88 10.92
C ASP A 244 -28.37 -10.41 10.70
N SER A 245 -27.46 -9.62 10.17
CA SER A 245 -27.63 -8.18 9.86
C SER A 245 -27.91 -7.28 11.07
N LYS A 246 -27.63 -7.76 12.30
CA LYS A 246 -27.93 -7.02 13.53
C LYS A 246 -26.75 -6.33 14.18
N GLN A 247 -25.55 -6.72 13.80
CA GLN A 247 -24.32 -6.19 14.37
C GLN A 247 -23.32 -5.80 13.29
N ILE A 248 -22.45 -4.87 13.65
CA ILE A 248 -21.31 -4.42 12.82
C ILE A 248 -20.06 -4.56 13.66
N ALA A 249 -19.09 -5.31 13.16
CA ALA A 249 -17.75 -5.29 13.71
C ALA A 249 -16.89 -4.27 12.92
N TYR A 250 -16.12 -3.46 13.64
CA TYR A 250 -15.27 -2.44 13.04
C TYR A 250 -13.96 -2.27 13.79
N THR A 251 -12.92 -1.91 13.05
CA THR A 251 -11.62 -1.58 13.59
C THR A 251 -11.57 -0.12 14.01
N CYS A 252 -11.05 0.18 15.21
CA CYS A 252 -10.87 1.56 15.66
C CYS A 252 -9.70 1.67 16.63
N ARG A 253 -8.90 2.74 16.50
CA ARG A 253 -7.94 3.20 17.50
C ARG A 253 -8.61 4.33 18.30
N LYS A 254 -9.14 4.01 19.49
CA LYS A 254 -9.81 5.02 20.33
C LYS A 254 -8.79 5.89 21.07
N LYS A 255 -7.98 6.61 20.30
CA LYS A 255 -6.96 7.55 20.76
C LYS A 255 -7.00 8.82 19.90
N THR A 256 -6.50 9.94 20.43
CA THR A 256 -6.37 11.22 19.72
C THR A 256 -5.07 11.91 20.12
N GLY A 257 -4.66 12.91 19.36
CA GLY A 257 -3.52 13.77 19.69
C GLY A 257 -2.23 13.01 19.95
N LEU A 258 -1.56 13.31 21.06
CA LEU A 258 -0.31 12.66 21.45
C LEU A 258 -0.48 11.14 21.60
N GLU A 259 -1.57 10.67 22.22
CA GLU A 259 -1.78 9.23 22.43
C GLU A 259 -1.90 8.46 21.13
N TYR A 260 -2.56 9.04 20.12
CA TYR A 260 -2.64 8.48 18.77
C TYR A 260 -1.26 8.40 18.11
N SER A 261 -0.48 9.48 18.19
CA SER A 261 0.81 9.60 17.49
C SER A 261 1.89 8.64 17.99
N VAL A 262 1.76 8.11 19.22
CA VAL A 262 2.78 7.24 19.85
C VAL A 262 2.35 5.78 19.96
N SER A 263 1.14 5.41 19.56
CA SER A 263 0.57 4.07 19.75
C SER A 263 -0.01 3.51 18.45
N THR A 264 0.18 2.21 18.23
CA THR A 264 -0.49 1.43 17.17
C THR A 264 -1.69 0.65 17.70
N ASP A 265 -1.98 0.71 18.99
CA ASP A 265 -3.05 -0.04 19.65
C ASP A 265 -4.42 0.29 19.07
N SER A 266 -5.00 -0.68 18.40
CA SER A 266 -6.36 -0.66 17.86
C SER A 266 -7.09 -1.92 18.23
N ASP A 267 -8.41 -1.82 18.36
CA ASP A 267 -9.27 -2.92 18.78
C ASP A 267 -10.38 -3.18 17.76
N ILE A 268 -10.97 -4.35 17.82
CA ILE A 268 -12.20 -4.70 17.14
C ILE A 268 -13.39 -4.40 18.05
N TYR A 269 -14.26 -3.53 17.59
CA TYR A 269 -15.49 -3.16 18.27
C TYR A 269 -16.70 -3.81 17.61
N LEU A 270 -17.65 -4.24 18.40
CA LEU A 270 -18.91 -4.84 17.94
C LEU A 270 -20.08 -3.95 18.35
N TYR A 271 -20.69 -3.29 17.38
CA TYR A 271 -21.85 -2.42 17.54
C TYR A 271 -23.16 -3.18 17.28
N ASN A 272 -24.13 -3.09 18.18
CA ASN A 272 -25.47 -3.64 17.99
C ASN A 272 -26.42 -2.54 17.48
N ILE A 273 -27.07 -2.77 16.34
CA ILE A 273 -27.90 -1.78 15.67
C ILE A 273 -29.16 -1.43 16.48
N GLU A 274 -29.76 -2.40 17.14
CA GLU A 274 -31.00 -2.22 17.88
C GLU A 274 -30.78 -1.53 19.25
N SER A 275 -29.84 -2.06 20.03
CA SER A 275 -29.54 -1.49 21.38
C SER A 275 -28.65 -0.26 21.32
N LYS A 276 -27.93 -0.04 20.20
CA LYS A 276 -26.87 0.99 19.99
C LYS A 276 -25.68 0.84 20.96
N GLU A 277 -25.49 -0.34 21.52
CA GLU A 277 -24.41 -0.64 22.44
C GLU A 277 -23.17 -1.12 21.62
N THR A 278 -22.00 -0.66 22.04
CA THR A 278 -20.70 -1.09 21.49
C THR A 278 -19.91 -1.82 22.56
N ARG A 279 -19.32 -2.96 22.20
CA ARG A 279 -18.37 -3.68 23.07
C ARG A 279 -17.03 -3.86 22.35
N ASN A 280 -15.95 -3.82 23.12
CA ASN A 280 -14.62 -4.16 22.66
C ASN A 280 -14.46 -5.69 22.68
N LEU A 281 -13.97 -6.30 21.58
CA LEU A 281 -13.72 -7.74 21.49
C LEU A 281 -12.28 -8.12 21.88
N CYS A 282 -11.35 -7.17 21.82
CA CYS A 282 -9.93 -7.41 22.07
C CYS A 282 -9.59 -7.35 23.56
N LYS A 283 -10.33 -6.53 24.35
CA LYS A 283 -10.11 -6.30 25.77
C LYS A 283 -11.25 -6.84 26.61
N GLU A 284 -10.93 -7.46 27.77
CA GLU A 284 -11.94 -8.01 28.68
C GLU A 284 -12.67 -6.89 29.44
N ASP A 285 -11.93 -5.90 29.93
CA ASP A 285 -12.45 -4.70 30.59
C ASP A 285 -11.48 -3.50 30.42
N ALA A 286 -11.83 -2.36 31.02
CA ALA A 286 -11.02 -1.13 30.94
C ALA A 286 -9.63 -1.23 31.64
N ASN A 287 -9.37 -2.27 32.43
CA ASN A 287 -8.09 -2.51 33.06
C ASN A 287 -7.22 -3.52 32.30
N ASP A 288 -7.78 -4.14 31.27
CA ASP A 288 -7.02 -5.00 30.37
C ASP A 288 -5.98 -4.16 29.61
N LYS A 289 -4.69 -4.48 29.84
CA LYS A 289 -3.56 -3.77 29.23
C LYS A 289 -3.05 -4.47 27.98
N ASN A 290 -3.82 -5.38 27.42
CA ASN A 290 -3.51 -5.98 26.14
C ASN A 290 -3.59 -4.89 25.05
N MET A 291 -2.45 -4.48 24.56
CA MET A 291 -2.30 -3.42 23.54
C MET A 291 -1.69 -4.04 22.29
N GLY A 292 -2.48 -4.11 21.25
CA GLY A 292 -2.06 -4.69 19.97
C GLY A 292 -2.67 -3.95 18.79
N TYR A 293 -2.26 -4.31 17.61
CA TYR A 293 -2.79 -3.75 16.36
C TYR A 293 -3.75 -4.77 15.74
N ASP A 294 -5.03 -4.65 16.12
CA ASP A 294 -6.12 -5.54 15.70
C ASP A 294 -6.91 -4.91 14.56
N THR A 295 -7.04 -5.61 13.40
CA THR A 295 -7.66 -5.05 12.18
C THR A 295 -8.43 -6.10 11.39
N ASN A 296 -9.26 -5.61 10.44
CA ASN A 296 -9.90 -6.42 9.39
C ASN A 296 -10.74 -7.58 9.94
N PRO A 297 -11.78 -7.29 10.73
CA PRO A 297 -12.66 -8.33 11.29
C PRO A 297 -13.51 -9.01 10.20
N LEU A 298 -13.73 -10.33 10.35
CA LEU A 298 -14.56 -11.10 9.43
C LEU A 298 -15.27 -12.22 10.17
N PHE A 299 -16.62 -12.23 10.14
CA PHE A 299 -17.42 -13.30 10.74
C PHE A 299 -17.26 -14.62 9.97
N SER A 300 -17.31 -15.74 10.70
CA SER A 300 -17.41 -17.06 10.09
C SER A 300 -18.73 -17.23 9.34
N PRO A 301 -18.81 -18.05 8.29
CA PRO A 301 -20.05 -18.26 7.53
C PRO A 301 -21.26 -18.70 8.35
N ASP A 302 -21.05 -19.44 9.45
CA ASP A 302 -22.13 -19.86 10.37
C ASP A 302 -22.48 -18.78 11.42
N GLY A 303 -21.75 -17.67 11.47
CA GLY A 303 -21.96 -16.56 12.40
C GLY A 303 -21.60 -16.85 13.84
N THR A 304 -20.95 -17.98 14.16
CA THR A 304 -20.59 -18.36 15.53
C THR A 304 -19.26 -17.80 16.00
N MET A 305 -18.40 -17.42 15.06
CA MET A 305 -17.05 -16.91 15.31
C MET A 305 -16.79 -15.63 14.55
N ILE A 306 -15.77 -14.90 14.98
CA ILE A 306 -15.17 -13.77 14.26
C ILE A 306 -13.67 -13.93 14.27
N ALA A 307 -13.02 -13.66 13.12
CA ALA A 307 -11.59 -13.63 12.98
C ALA A 307 -11.12 -12.20 12.73
N TRP A 308 -9.87 -11.90 13.06
CA TRP A 308 -9.18 -10.65 12.70
C TRP A 308 -7.67 -10.83 12.66
N GLN A 309 -6.99 -9.90 12.00
CA GLN A 309 -5.53 -9.81 12.02
C GLN A 309 -5.09 -9.10 13.29
N SER A 310 -4.05 -9.63 13.97
CA SER A 310 -3.61 -9.17 15.28
C SER A 310 -2.10 -9.15 15.42
N MET A 311 -1.52 -7.98 15.65
CA MET A 311 -0.15 -7.82 16.13
C MET A 311 -0.15 -7.69 17.65
N GLU A 312 0.93 -8.14 18.30
CA GLU A 312 0.97 -8.26 19.76
C GLU A 312 1.46 -6.98 20.45
N ARG A 313 2.39 -6.25 19.82
CA ARG A 313 3.16 -5.21 20.51
C ARG A 313 2.74 -3.79 20.06
N ASP A 314 2.32 -2.98 21.01
CA ASP A 314 2.02 -1.57 20.77
C ASP A 314 3.26 -0.78 20.31
N GLY A 315 3.08 0.09 19.32
CA GLY A 315 4.14 0.90 18.74
C GLY A 315 5.01 0.17 17.70
N TYR A 316 4.92 -1.14 17.57
CA TYR A 316 5.65 -1.92 16.58
C TYR A 316 4.79 -2.19 15.34
N GLU A 317 4.73 -1.23 14.42
CA GLU A 317 3.90 -1.32 13.21
C GLU A 317 4.28 -2.48 12.26
N SER A 318 5.45 -3.06 12.44
CA SER A 318 5.96 -4.17 11.64
C SER A 318 6.01 -5.49 12.41
N ASP A 319 5.30 -5.58 13.52
CA ASP A 319 5.15 -6.82 14.25
C ASP A 319 4.47 -7.89 13.40
N ARG A 320 4.58 -9.13 13.83
CA ARG A 320 3.97 -10.26 13.13
C ARG A 320 2.45 -10.20 13.20
N ASN A 321 1.81 -10.13 12.04
CA ASN A 321 0.36 -10.11 11.92
C ASN A 321 -0.19 -11.53 11.91
N ARG A 322 -0.84 -11.95 13.01
CA ARG A 322 -1.42 -13.28 13.22
C ARG A 322 -2.93 -13.26 12.95
N LEU A 323 -3.54 -14.39 12.71
CA LEU A 323 -5.01 -14.54 12.74
C LEU A 323 -5.46 -14.94 14.14
N CYS A 324 -6.28 -14.09 14.75
CA CYS A 324 -7.03 -14.38 15.96
C CYS A 324 -8.46 -14.80 15.58
N VAL A 325 -8.97 -15.89 16.16
CA VAL A 325 -10.36 -16.35 16.04
C VAL A 325 -11.00 -16.34 17.41
N MET A 326 -12.16 -15.70 17.52
CA MET A 326 -12.94 -15.63 18.75
C MET A 326 -14.29 -16.35 18.59
N GLU A 327 -14.63 -17.23 19.51
CA GLU A 327 -15.97 -17.79 19.67
C GLU A 327 -16.89 -16.72 20.31
N LEU A 328 -17.91 -16.28 19.62
CA LEU A 328 -18.76 -15.17 20.07
C LEU A 328 -19.55 -15.49 21.37
N ALA A 329 -19.92 -16.76 21.55
CA ALA A 329 -20.70 -17.19 22.70
C ALA A 329 -19.88 -17.27 24.01
N SER A 330 -18.61 -17.66 23.92
CA SER A 330 -17.73 -17.88 25.08
C SER A 330 -16.73 -16.74 25.29
N GLY A 331 -16.46 -15.93 24.25
CA GLY A 331 -15.39 -14.96 24.26
C GLY A 331 -13.98 -15.56 24.15
N LYS A 332 -13.88 -16.89 23.94
CA LYS A 332 -12.59 -17.57 23.85
C LYS A 332 -11.87 -17.19 22.56
N LYS A 333 -10.65 -16.69 22.69
CA LYS A 333 -9.73 -16.34 21.58
C LYS A 333 -8.72 -17.44 21.33
N THR A 334 -8.37 -17.66 20.05
CA THR A 334 -7.33 -18.61 19.62
C THR A 334 -6.54 -18.00 18.47
N TYR A 335 -5.21 -17.97 18.56
CA TYR A 335 -4.33 -17.54 17.47
C TYR A 335 -4.03 -18.74 16.57
N VAL A 336 -4.67 -18.79 15.42
CA VAL A 336 -4.63 -19.96 14.52
C VAL A 336 -3.47 -19.96 13.52
N THR A 337 -2.61 -18.95 13.55
CA THR A 337 -1.38 -18.88 12.72
C THR A 337 -0.12 -18.70 13.56
N GLU A 338 -0.14 -19.11 14.83
CA GLU A 338 1.01 -18.97 15.75
C GLU A 338 2.27 -19.69 15.25
N SER A 339 2.10 -20.82 14.55
CA SER A 339 3.20 -21.59 13.96
C SER A 339 3.77 -20.99 12.66
N PHE A 340 3.15 -19.97 12.10
CA PHE A 340 3.63 -19.28 10.90
C PHE A 340 4.51 -18.10 11.29
N GLU A 341 5.82 -18.22 11.15
CA GLU A 341 6.81 -17.21 11.58
C GLU A 341 6.92 -16.00 10.63
N SER A 342 5.79 -15.59 10.04
CA SER A 342 5.66 -14.39 9.23
C SER A 342 4.26 -13.82 9.36
N SER A 343 3.99 -12.69 8.67
CA SER A 343 2.70 -12.02 8.71
C SER A 343 1.69 -12.63 7.76
N VAL A 344 0.41 -12.57 8.18
CA VAL A 344 -0.76 -12.80 7.33
C VAL A 344 -1.14 -11.48 6.66
N ASP A 345 -1.18 -11.46 5.32
CA ASP A 345 -1.44 -10.22 4.55
C ASP A 345 -2.92 -10.10 4.12
N SER A 346 -3.53 -11.17 3.68
CA SER A 346 -4.94 -11.27 3.28
C SER A 346 -5.51 -12.60 3.72
N TYR A 347 -6.79 -12.66 4.07
CA TYR A 347 -7.41 -13.91 4.48
C TYR A 347 -8.90 -13.98 4.16
N CYS A 348 -9.46 -15.20 4.14
CA CYS A 348 -10.88 -15.47 4.06
C CYS A 348 -11.24 -16.79 4.76
N TRP A 349 -12.52 -16.92 5.16
CA TRP A 349 -13.06 -18.16 5.66
C TRP A 349 -13.44 -19.13 4.52
N ALA A 350 -13.27 -20.42 4.76
CA ALA A 350 -13.97 -21.45 4.01
C ALA A 350 -15.43 -21.56 4.47
N ASN A 351 -16.33 -22.10 3.64
CA ASN A 351 -17.75 -22.27 3.98
C ASN A 351 -18.00 -23.24 5.16
N ASP A 352 -17.00 -24.03 5.53
CA ASP A 352 -17.07 -24.97 6.65
C ASP A 352 -16.98 -24.29 8.04
N SER A 353 -16.70 -22.98 8.09
CA SER A 353 -16.47 -22.21 9.33
C SER A 353 -15.35 -22.77 10.24
N LYS A 354 -14.42 -23.55 9.68
CA LYS A 354 -13.33 -24.22 10.41
C LYS A 354 -11.98 -24.00 9.76
N THR A 355 -11.96 -23.70 8.48
CA THR A 355 -10.76 -23.47 7.71
C THR A 355 -10.67 -22.01 7.31
N LEU A 356 -9.48 -21.41 7.42
CA LEU A 356 -9.15 -20.10 6.88
C LEU A 356 -8.07 -20.26 5.82
N TYR A 357 -8.22 -19.54 4.71
CA TYR A 357 -7.18 -19.37 3.71
C TYR A 357 -6.52 -18.00 3.90
N PHE A 358 -5.21 -17.93 3.71
CA PHE A 358 -4.49 -16.67 3.84
C PHE A 358 -3.28 -16.59 2.91
N THR A 359 -2.83 -15.36 2.63
CA THR A 359 -1.55 -15.09 1.98
C THR A 359 -0.52 -14.65 3.00
N GLY A 360 0.75 -14.99 2.75
CA GLY A 360 1.85 -14.56 3.61
C GLY A 360 3.20 -14.78 2.94
N VAL A 361 4.16 -13.90 3.27
CA VAL A 361 5.50 -13.95 2.70
C VAL A 361 6.38 -14.96 3.42
N TRP A 362 7.10 -15.79 2.64
CA TRP A 362 8.14 -16.68 3.15
C TRP A 362 9.25 -16.83 2.12
N HIS A 363 10.49 -16.58 2.52
CA HIS A 363 11.68 -16.63 1.66
C HIS A 363 11.52 -15.83 0.35
N GLY A 364 11.04 -14.58 0.46
CA GLY A 364 10.95 -13.64 -0.66
C GLY A 364 9.87 -13.95 -1.69
N THR A 365 8.87 -14.76 -1.34
CA THR A 365 7.65 -15.02 -2.13
C THR A 365 6.43 -14.97 -1.23
N SER A 366 5.31 -14.45 -1.71
CA SER A 366 4.04 -14.49 -0.97
C SER A 366 3.18 -15.61 -1.54
N MET A 367 2.87 -16.61 -0.69
CA MET A 367 2.12 -17.82 -1.07
C MET A 367 0.76 -17.88 -0.38
N ILE A 368 -0.12 -18.73 -0.89
CA ILE A 368 -1.38 -19.06 -0.25
C ILE A 368 -1.18 -20.24 0.69
N TYR A 369 -1.74 -20.11 1.87
CA TYR A 369 -1.76 -21.12 2.94
C TYR A 369 -3.20 -21.37 3.38
N ASN A 370 -3.42 -22.46 4.07
CA ASN A 370 -4.61 -22.65 4.91
C ASN A 370 -4.21 -22.90 6.38
N THR A 371 -5.15 -22.64 7.27
CA THR A 371 -5.07 -23.04 8.68
C THR A 371 -6.44 -23.51 9.14
N ASN A 372 -6.45 -24.34 10.19
CA ASN A 372 -7.66 -24.75 10.88
C ASN A 372 -7.71 -24.15 12.29
N LEU A 373 -8.80 -24.37 13.02
CA LEU A 373 -9.00 -23.86 14.39
C LEU A 373 -8.00 -24.45 15.42
N ASN A 374 -7.25 -25.49 15.08
CA ASN A 374 -6.17 -26.04 15.91
C ASN A 374 -4.80 -25.42 15.60
N GLY A 375 -4.71 -24.51 14.63
CA GLY A 375 -3.46 -23.83 14.25
C GLY A 375 -2.53 -24.65 13.35
N GLU A 376 -3.06 -25.64 12.64
CA GLU A 376 -2.30 -26.41 11.65
C GLU A 376 -2.21 -25.64 10.34
N VAL A 377 -1.03 -25.12 10.01
CA VAL A 377 -0.78 -24.31 8.81
C VAL A 377 -0.17 -25.18 7.71
N ASN A 378 -0.77 -25.12 6.49
CA ASN A 378 -0.26 -25.80 5.30
C ASN A 378 -0.13 -24.84 4.13
N LYS A 379 0.97 -24.95 3.39
CA LYS A 379 1.20 -24.19 2.16
C LYS A 379 0.45 -24.82 0.99
N LEU A 380 -0.27 -24.02 0.20
CA LEU A 380 -1.08 -24.48 -0.94
C LEU A 380 -0.44 -24.19 -2.28
N THR A 381 0.34 -23.15 -2.43
CA THR A 381 0.91 -22.72 -3.71
C THR A 381 2.43 -22.63 -3.65
N ASP A 382 3.07 -22.73 -4.82
CA ASP A 382 4.52 -22.68 -5.00
C ASP A 382 4.92 -21.78 -6.17
N GLY A 383 6.21 -21.52 -6.30
CA GLY A 383 6.79 -20.77 -7.43
C GLY A 383 7.39 -19.43 -7.01
N MET A 384 7.90 -18.69 -8.00
CA MET A 384 8.45 -17.34 -7.81
C MET A 384 7.37 -16.30 -8.14
N TYR A 385 6.40 -16.17 -7.24
CA TYR A 385 5.23 -15.29 -7.38
C TYR A 385 4.88 -14.64 -6.05
N ASP A 386 4.10 -13.57 -6.10
CA ASP A 386 3.36 -13.03 -4.98
C ASP A 386 1.86 -13.17 -5.25
N TYR A 387 1.18 -13.91 -4.37
CA TYR A 387 -0.27 -13.95 -4.28
C TYR A 387 -0.71 -12.83 -3.34
N ALA A 388 -1.26 -11.76 -3.91
CA ALA A 388 -1.53 -10.51 -3.20
C ALA A 388 -2.88 -10.48 -2.47
N SER A 389 -3.77 -11.43 -2.78
CA SER A 389 -5.08 -11.54 -2.15
C SER A 389 -5.59 -12.98 -2.21
N VAL A 390 -6.52 -13.31 -1.33
CA VAL A 390 -7.25 -14.59 -1.39
C VAL A 390 -8.72 -14.35 -1.06
N ALA A 391 -9.60 -14.94 -1.85
CA ALA A 391 -11.05 -14.97 -1.62
C ALA A 391 -11.60 -16.35 -2.00
N LEU A 392 -12.66 -16.78 -1.32
CA LEU A 392 -13.35 -18.01 -1.68
C LEU A 392 -14.17 -17.74 -2.95
N LEU A 393 -13.91 -18.51 -4.02
CA LEU A 393 -14.70 -18.46 -5.24
C LEU A 393 -15.91 -19.40 -5.15
N ASN A 394 -15.66 -20.61 -4.67
CA ASN A 394 -16.65 -21.64 -4.34
C ASN A 394 -15.95 -22.70 -3.47
N ASP A 395 -16.68 -23.74 -3.02
CA ASP A 395 -16.12 -24.78 -2.13
C ASP A 395 -14.89 -25.52 -2.69
N GLY A 396 -14.65 -25.42 -3.97
CA GLY A 396 -13.52 -26.11 -4.63
C GLY A 396 -12.44 -25.19 -5.16
N GLN A 397 -12.61 -23.87 -5.08
CA GLN A 397 -11.70 -22.92 -5.71
C GLN A 397 -11.53 -21.62 -4.93
N LEU A 398 -10.32 -21.08 -4.95
CA LEU A 398 -9.99 -19.73 -4.49
C LEU A 398 -9.80 -18.79 -5.69
N LEU A 399 -10.17 -17.53 -5.52
CA LEU A 399 -9.80 -16.41 -6.38
C LEU A 399 -8.63 -15.68 -5.76
N THR A 400 -7.64 -15.33 -6.56
CA THR A 400 -6.46 -14.60 -6.11
C THR A 400 -5.96 -13.63 -7.16
N LYS A 401 -5.31 -12.56 -6.74
CA LYS A 401 -4.50 -11.69 -7.58
C LYS A 401 -3.04 -12.09 -7.44
N ARG A 402 -2.34 -12.28 -8.55
CA ARG A 402 -0.95 -12.74 -8.57
C ARG A 402 -0.10 -11.89 -9.51
N HIS A 403 1.13 -11.65 -9.11
CA HIS A 403 2.17 -11.02 -9.91
C HIS A 403 3.54 -11.65 -9.64
N SER A 404 4.54 -11.17 -10.39
CA SER A 404 5.95 -11.42 -10.11
C SER A 404 6.80 -10.22 -10.49
N ILE A 405 8.11 -10.26 -10.22
CA ILE A 405 9.07 -9.24 -10.72
C ILE A 405 8.98 -9.07 -12.25
N SER A 406 8.48 -10.07 -12.96
CA SER A 406 8.40 -10.10 -14.45
C SER A 406 6.97 -10.05 -15.00
N GLU A 407 5.96 -9.93 -14.17
CA GLU A 407 4.55 -9.97 -14.58
C GLU A 407 3.71 -9.05 -13.69
N ALA A 408 2.92 -8.15 -14.29
CA ALA A 408 1.96 -7.33 -13.57
C ALA A 408 0.77 -8.16 -13.05
N ASP A 409 -0.03 -7.57 -12.17
CA ASP A 409 -1.21 -8.21 -11.59
C ASP A 409 -2.16 -8.79 -12.64
N GLU A 410 -2.52 -10.07 -12.43
CA GLU A 410 -3.60 -10.76 -13.11
C GLU A 410 -4.42 -11.57 -12.11
N LEU A 411 -5.66 -11.89 -12.45
CA LEU A 411 -6.50 -12.75 -11.63
C LEU A 411 -6.27 -14.23 -11.99
N TYR A 412 -6.24 -15.05 -10.95
CA TYR A 412 -6.04 -16.50 -11.02
C TYR A 412 -7.06 -17.23 -10.15
N THR A 413 -7.34 -18.47 -10.50
CA THR A 413 -8.01 -19.41 -9.62
C THR A 413 -7.05 -20.47 -9.12
N VAL A 414 -7.25 -20.93 -7.88
CA VAL A 414 -6.51 -22.05 -7.28
C VAL A 414 -7.53 -23.15 -6.98
N SER A 415 -7.37 -24.31 -7.59
CA SER A 415 -8.26 -25.48 -7.37
C SER A 415 -7.88 -26.19 -6.07
N LEU A 416 -8.79 -26.31 -5.13
CA LEU A 416 -8.57 -27.03 -3.86
C LEU A 416 -8.70 -28.56 -4.03
N ASN A 417 -9.27 -29.03 -5.15
CA ASN A 417 -9.57 -30.43 -5.41
C ASN A 417 -8.59 -31.11 -6.38
N ASP A 418 -7.72 -30.34 -7.04
CA ASP A 418 -6.78 -30.81 -8.07
C ASP A 418 -5.35 -30.35 -7.75
N ASN A 419 -4.78 -30.89 -6.68
CA ASN A 419 -3.41 -30.61 -6.23
C ASN A 419 -3.06 -29.11 -6.21
N ASN A 420 -4.01 -28.26 -5.85
CA ASN A 420 -3.89 -26.80 -5.83
C ASN A 420 -3.42 -26.21 -7.18
N SER A 421 -3.90 -26.78 -8.29
CA SER A 421 -3.57 -26.27 -9.63
C SER A 421 -4.01 -24.82 -9.79
N VAL A 422 -3.15 -24.00 -10.40
CA VAL A 422 -3.32 -22.57 -10.55
C VAL A 422 -3.63 -22.24 -12.01
N SER A 423 -4.73 -21.56 -12.26
CA SER A 423 -5.16 -21.15 -13.61
C SER A 423 -5.34 -19.65 -13.73
N ARG A 424 -4.72 -19.04 -14.72
CA ARG A 424 -4.87 -17.62 -15.04
C ARG A 424 -6.21 -17.38 -15.74
N ILE A 425 -6.99 -16.41 -15.27
CA ILE A 425 -8.33 -16.10 -15.79
C ILE A 425 -8.45 -14.70 -16.41
N THR A 426 -7.45 -13.82 -16.24
CA THR A 426 -7.36 -12.55 -16.96
C THR A 426 -6.08 -12.45 -17.79
N LYS A 427 -6.09 -11.57 -18.81
CA LYS A 427 -4.98 -11.34 -19.73
C LYS A 427 -4.88 -9.86 -20.10
N GLU A 428 -4.94 -9.00 -19.05
CA GLU A 428 -5.08 -7.57 -19.27
C GLU A 428 -3.91 -6.97 -20.01
N ASN A 429 -2.68 -7.34 -19.63
CA ASN A 429 -1.47 -6.76 -20.18
C ASN A 429 -0.73 -7.66 -21.19
N ASP A 430 -1.32 -8.76 -21.65
CA ASP A 430 -0.69 -9.70 -22.61
C ASP A 430 -0.24 -9.03 -23.91
N HIS A 431 -1.04 -8.07 -24.43
CA HIS A 431 -0.72 -7.32 -25.63
C HIS A 431 0.55 -6.48 -25.50
N ILE A 432 0.92 -6.07 -24.27
CA ILE A 432 2.18 -5.38 -23.94
C ILE A 432 3.28 -6.40 -23.68
N PHE A 433 3.08 -7.35 -22.77
CA PHE A 433 4.09 -8.34 -22.39
C PHE A 433 4.56 -9.21 -23.54
N SER A 434 3.69 -9.55 -24.51
CA SER A 434 4.08 -10.31 -25.72
C SER A 434 5.11 -9.58 -26.60
N GLN A 435 5.24 -8.28 -26.47
CA GLN A 435 6.21 -7.46 -27.19
C GLN A 435 7.49 -7.16 -26.39
N LEU A 436 7.48 -7.44 -25.06
CA LEU A 436 8.60 -7.12 -24.18
C LEU A 436 9.63 -8.26 -24.11
N LYS A 437 10.89 -7.86 -23.97
CA LYS A 437 11.99 -8.74 -23.57
C LYS A 437 12.30 -8.47 -22.10
N THR A 438 11.93 -9.40 -21.24
CA THR A 438 12.17 -9.28 -19.79
C THR A 438 13.51 -9.90 -19.40
N GLY A 439 14.11 -9.37 -18.36
CA GLY A 439 15.32 -9.90 -17.76
C GLY A 439 15.04 -11.14 -16.91
N LYS A 440 15.99 -12.07 -16.87
CA LYS A 440 15.93 -13.24 -15.98
C LYS A 440 15.99 -12.80 -14.52
N VAL A 441 15.21 -13.46 -13.68
CA VAL A 441 15.22 -13.27 -12.21
C VAL A 441 15.71 -14.55 -11.56
N GLU A 442 16.67 -14.44 -10.65
CA GLU A 442 17.25 -15.59 -9.93
C GLU A 442 17.41 -15.29 -8.44
N PRO A 443 17.18 -16.27 -7.56
CA PRO A 443 17.56 -16.19 -6.16
C PRO A 443 19.09 -16.34 -6.02
N ARG A 444 19.68 -15.49 -5.16
CA ARG A 444 21.09 -15.61 -4.76
C ARG A 444 21.19 -15.61 -3.25
N TRP A 445 21.80 -16.64 -2.70
CA TRP A 445 22.06 -16.73 -1.26
C TRP A 445 23.49 -16.27 -0.95
N THR A 446 23.57 -15.22 -0.14
CA THR A 446 24.83 -14.62 0.29
C THR A 446 25.07 -14.87 1.77
N LYS A 447 26.30 -15.24 2.13
CA LYS A 447 26.69 -15.38 3.54
C LYS A 447 26.92 -13.99 4.15
N THR A 448 26.23 -13.71 5.25
CA THR A 448 26.38 -12.48 6.04
C THR A 448 27.66 -12.46 6.86
N VAL A 449 28.02 -11.33 7.44
CA VAL A 449 29.25 -11.17 8.27
C VAL A 449 29.26 -12.08 9.49
N ASP A 450 28.10 -12.42 10.04
CA ASP A 450 27.92 -13.34 11.17
C ASP A 450 27.63 -14.79 10.76
N GLY A 451 27.68 -15.07 9.44
CA GLY A 451 27.62 -16.42 8.89
C GLY A 451 26.22 -16.94 8.57
N LYS A 452 25.17 -16.14 8.75
CA LYS A 452 23.80 -16.47 8.32
C LYS A 452 23.67 -16.42 6.79
N GLN A 453 22.57 -16.96 6.24
CA GLN A 453 22.28 -16.96 4.82
C GLN A 453 21.21 -15.91 4.51
N MET A 454 21.51 -15.00 3.59
CA MET A 454 20.63 -13.94 3.13
C MET A 454 20.22 -14.17 1.68
N LEU A 455 18.91 -14.21 1.41
CA LEU A 455 18.35 -14.24 0.06
C LEU A 455 18.42 -12.87 -0.59
N SER A 456 18.90 -12.82 -1.82
CA SER A 456 18.75 -11.65 -2.71
C SER A 456 18.09 -12.08 -4.01
N TRP A 457 17.22 -11.23 -4.57
CA TRP A 457 16.80 -11.38 -5.97
C TRP A 457 17.84 -10.70 -6.85
N VAL A 458 18.27 -11.40 -7.90
CA VAL A 458 19.14 -10.84 -8.94
C VAL A 458 18.37 -10.78 -10.24
N ILE A 459 18.30 -9.59 -10.84
CA ILE A 459 17.61 -9.34 -12.09
C ILE A 459 18.64 -8.94 -13.13
N TYR A 460 18.70 -9.66 -14.24
CA TYR A 460 19.65 -9.47 -15.32
C TYR A 460 19.03 -8.67 -16.48
N PRO A 461 19.82 -7.94 -17.28
CA PRO A 461 19.36 -7.37 -18.53
C PRO A 461 18.72 -8.43 -19.45
N ALA A 462 17.71 -8.04 -20.25
CA ALA A 462 17.01 -8.96 -21.14
C ALA A 462 17.92 -9.69 -22.15
N ASN A 463 18.96 -9.00 -22.63
CA ASN A 463 19.97 -9.55 -23.54
C ASN A 463 21.28 -9.81 -22.80
N PHE A 464 21.21 -10.37 -21.60
CA PHE A 464 22.37 -10.64 -20.77
C PHE A 464 23.37 -11.58 -21.46
N ASP A 465 24.65 -11.16 -21.50
CA ASP A 465 25.77 -11.92 -22.01
C ASP A 465 26.84 -12.05 -20.90
N PRO A 466 27.11 -13.23 -20.36
CA PRO A 466 28.06 -13.41 -19.26
C PRO A 466 29.50 -13.00 -19.61
N ASN A 467 29.82 -12.78 -20.90
CA ASN A 467 31.14 -12.31 -21.35
C ASN A 467 31.27 -10.79 -21.38
N LYS A 468 30.19 -10.06 -21.12
CA LYS A 468 30.17 -8.58 -21.01
C LYS A 468 30.16 -8.15 -19.55
N LYS A 469 30.59 -6.91 -19.31
CA LYS A 469 30.52 -6.29 -17.98
C LYS A 469 29.39 -5.28 -17.92
N TYR A 470 28.60 -5.37 -16.85
CA TYR A 470 27.42 -4.55 -16.63
C TYR A 470 27.56 -3.67 -15.39
N PRO A 471 27.04 -2.42 -15.42
CA PRO A 471 26.83 -1.66 -14.22
C PRO A 471 25.78 -2.36 -13.35
N THR A 472 25.99 -2.34 -12.04
CA THR A 472 25.13 -3.11 -11.09
C THR A 472 24.60 -2.19 -10.00
N LEU A 473 23.32 -2.34 -9.69
CA LEU A 473 22.61 -1.56 -8.68
C LEU A 473 22.34 -2.40 -7.44
N LEU A 474 22.75 -1.91 -6.29
CA LEU A 474 22.23 -2.36 -5.00
C LEU A 474 20.91 -1.65 -4.74
N PHE A 475 19.83 -2.41 -4.58
CA PHE A 475 18.53 -1.90 -4.16
C PHE A 475 18.40 -2.00 -2.65
N CYS A 476 18.19 -0.85 -2.00
CA CYS A 476 17.91 -0.74 -0.57
C CYS A 476 16.41 -0.63 -0.34
N GLN A 477 15.83 -1.66 0.29
CA GLN A 477 14.40 -1.75 0.56
C GLN A 477 13.99 -0.81 1.70
N GLY A 478 12.81 -0.20 1.53
CA GLY A 478 12.14 0.61 2.55
C GLY A 478 11.46 -0.22 3.64
N GLY A 479 10.62 0.43 4.40
CA GLY A 479 9.90 -0.15 5.53
C GLY A 479 10.23 0.58 6.82
N PRO A 480 11.18 0.10 7.65
CA PRO A 480 12.32 -0.80 7.36
C PRO A 480 11.99 -2.28 7.24
N GLN A 481 10.82 -2.73 7.68
CA GLN A 481 10.43 -4.13 7.71
C GLN A 481 9.39 -4.44 6.61
N SER A 482 9.75 -4.26 5.34
CA SER A 482 8.92 -4.60 4.18
C SER A 482 9.69 -5.55 3.24
N PRO A 483 9.14 -6.71 2.82
CA PRO A 483 9.91 -7.74 2.13
C PRO A 483 10.37 -7.29 0.75
N VAL A 484 11.52 -7.80 0.31
CA VAL A 484 11.87 -7.87 -1.10
C VAL A 484 11.36 -9.19 -1.63
N SER A 485 10.09 -9.20 -2.04
CA SER A 485 9.42 -10.37 -2.61
C SER A 485 9.41 -10.33 -4.13
N GLN A 486 8.44 -10.98 -4.75
CA GLN A 486 8.23 -10.95 -6.20
C GLN A 486 7.37 -9.77 -6.66
N PHE A 487 7.33 -8.66 -5.91
CA PHE A 487 6.45 -7.54 -6.15
C PHE A 487 6.65 -6.91 -7.55
N TRP A 488 5.53 -6.50 -8.18
CA TRP A 488 5.49 -5.64 -9.34
C TRP A 488 5.20 -4.20 -8.91
N SER A 489 6.09 -3.28 -9.24
CA SER A 489 5.94 -1.86 -8.89
C SER A 489 5.90 -0.98 -10.13
N TYR A 490 5.09 0.06 -10.11
CA TYR A 490 5.06 1.08 -11.16
C TYR A 490 6.02 2.25 -10.91
N ARG A 491 6.72 2.24 -9.79
CA ARG A 491 7.80 3.18 -9.45
C ARG A 491 9.14 2.45 -9.39
N TRP A 492 9.33 1.55 -8.45
CA TRP A 492 10.53 0.75 -8.23
C TRP A 492 10.44 -0.58 -9.01
N ASN A 493 10.36 -0.49 -10.33
CA ASN A 493 10.25 -1.67 -11.19
C ASN A 493 11.63 -2.20 -11.57
N PHE A 494 11.94 -3.44 -11.19
CA PHE A 494 13.24 -4.04 -11.49
C PHE A 494 13.42 -4.36 -12.99
N GLN A 495 12.34 -4.69 -13.70
CA GLN A 495 12.43 -4.97 -15.13
C GLN A 495 12.74 -3.73 -15.97
N ILE A 496 12.26 -2.53 -15.57
CA ILE A 496 12.65 -1.31 -16.29
C ILE A 496 14.11 -0.94 -16.02
N MET A 497 14.64 -1.25 -14.82
CA MET A 497 16.06 -1.08 -14.53
C MET A 497 16.90 -2.05 -15.36
N ALA A 498 16.48 -3.31 -15.47
CA ALA A 498 17.12 -4.33 -16.30
C ALA A 498 17.03 -3.98 -17.80
N ALA A 499 15.91 -3.41 -18.27
CA ALA A 499 15.75 -2.91 -19.64
C ALA A 499 16.67 -1.73 -19.97
N ASN A 500 17.20 -1.05 -18.94
CA ASN A 500 18.25 -0.04 -19.07
C ASN A 500 19.67 -0.61 -18.87
N ASP A 501 19.87 -1.89 -19.10
CA ASP A 501 21.17 -2.59 -19.07
C ASP A 501 21.88 -2.59 -17.71
N TYR A 502 21.12 -2.49 -16.60
CA TYR A 502 21.64 -2.68 -15.25
C TYR A 502 21.39 -4.11 -14.77
N ILE A 503 22.31 -4.67 -13.99
CA ILE A 503 22.03 -5.79 -13.10
C ILE A 503 21.53 -5.21 -11.78
N ILE A 504 20.50 -5.80 -11.20
CA ILE A 504 19.97 -5.39 -9.90
C ILE A 504 20.21 -6.51 -8.91
N ILE A 505 20.75 -6.19 -7.73
CA ILE A 505 20.74 -7.06 -6.56
C ILE A 505 19.87 -6.43 -5.49
N ALA A 506 18.83 -7.16 -5.08
CA ALA A 506 17.81 -6.73 -4.14
C ALA A 506 17.79 -7.69 -2.93
N PRO A 507 18.58 -7.41 -1.87
CA PRO A 507 18.74 -8.31 -0.74
C PRO A 507 17.59 -8.22 0.27
N ASN A 508 17.18 -9.37 0.80
CA ASN A 508 16.36 -9.49 2.00
C ASN A 508 17.25 -9.42 3.24
N ARG A 509 17.80 -8.24 3.51
CA ARG A 509 18.64 -7.97 4.66
C ARG A 509 17.89 -8.14 5.97
N ARG A 510 18.58 -8.25 7.10
CA ARG A 510 17.93 -8.27 8.42
C ARG A 510 17.00 -7.09 8.64
N GLY A 511 15.88 -7.38 9.30
CA GLY A 511 14.73 -6.48 9.44
C GLY A 511 13.63 -6.72 8.43
N LEU A 512 13.80 -7.55 7.38
CA LEU A 512 12.73 -7.85 6.43
C LEU A 512 11.97 -9.13 6.85
N PRO A 513 10.62 -9.16 6.70
CA PRO A 513 9.80 -10.30 7.08
C PRO A 513 10.00 -11.50 6.13
N GLY A 514 9.55 -12.68 6.59
CA GLY A 514 9.59 -13.92 5.83
C GLY A 514 10.86 -14.74 6.02
N PHE A 515 11.65 -14.45 7.06
CA PHE A 515 12.85 -15.18 7.44
C PHE A 515 12.91 -15.48 8.95
N GLY A 516 11.75 -15.46 9.61
CA GLY A 516 11.58 -15.65 11.04
C GLY A 516 11.68 -14.35 11.84
N MET A 517 11.17 -14.39 13.07
CA MET A 517 11.06 -13.19 13.92
C MET A 517 12.42 -12.64 14.36
N GLU A 518 13.41 -13.51 14.65
CA GLU A 518 14.78 -13.08 14.98
C GLU A 518 15.40 -12.22 13.87
N TRP A 519 15.15 -12.60 12.61
CA TRP A 519 15.63 -11.84 11.45
C TRP A 519 14.92 -10.50 11.31
N LEU A 520 13.62 -10.47 11.54
CA LEU A 520 12.78 -9.27 11.46
C LEU A 520 13.16 -8.25 12.53
N GLU A 521 13.32 -8.67 13.77
CA GLU A 521 13.53 -7.80 14.93
C GLU A 521 14.96 -7.25 15.06
N ASP A 522 15.97 -7.87 14.41
CA ASP A 522 17.38 -7.48 14.52
C ASP A 522 17.67 -6.03 14.12
N ILE A 523 16.80 -5.41 13.32
CA ILE A 523 16.95 -4.04 12.87
C ILE A 523 16.50 -3.01 13.93
N SER A 524 15.53 -3.35 14.78
CA SER A 524 15.00 -2.43 15.79
C SER A 524 16.10 -1.98 16.74
N THR A 525 16.22 -0.68 16.95
CA THR A 525 17.28 0.02 17.71
C THR A 525 18.71 -0.19 17.16
N ASN A 526 18.85 -0.64 15.90
CA ASN A 526 20.15 -1.00 15.32
C ASN A 526 20.27 -0.65 13.82
N TYR A 527 19.80 0.50 13.41
CA TYR A 527 19.75 0.91 12.00
C TYR A 527 21.12 1.02 11.29
N GLY A 528 22.21 1.21 12.03
CA GLY A 528 23.57 1.20 11.49
C GLY A 528 24.31 -0.15 11.64
N GLY A 529 23.61 -1.20 12.08
CA GLY A 529 24.18 -2.50 12.38
C GLY A 529 24.15 -3.51 11.22
N HIS A 530 23.73 -4.72 11.54
CA HIS A 530 23.72 -5.84 10.61
C HIS A 530 22.97 -5.59 9.30
N CYS A 531 21.91 -4.79 9.30
CA CYS A 531 21.19 -4.46 8.06
C CYS A 531 22.07 -3.75 7.03
N MET A 532 23.02 -2.90 7.48
CA MET A 532 23.98 -2.23 6.62
C MET A 532 25.11 -3.16 6.17
N ASP A 533 25.59 -4.04 7.07
CA ASP A 533 26.56 -5.07 6.73
C ASP A 533 25.99 -6.06 5.69
N ASP A 534 24.71 -6.37 5.78
CA ASP A 534 24.00 -7.23 4.82
C ASP A 534 23.96 -6.60 3.42
N TYR A 535 23.65 -5.31 3.29
CA TYR A 535 23.73 -4.60 2.01
C TYR A 535 25.13 -4.65 1.40
N LEU A 536 26.17 -4.39 2.23
CA LEU A 536 27.56 -4.45 1.77
C LEU A 536 27.96 -5.88 1.41
N SER A 537 27.53 -6.87 2.16
CA SER A 537 27.78 -8.29 1.86
C SER A 537 27.15 -8.72 0.53
N ALA A 538 25.93 -8.27 0.24
CA ALA A 538 25.23 -8.57 -1.01
C ALA A 538 25.96 -7.99 -2.23
N ILE A 539 26.31 -6.70 -2.20
CA ILE A 539 26.99 -6.07 -3.33
C ILE A 539 28.44 -6.59 -3.51
N ASP A 540 29.15 -6.87 -2.40
CA ASP A 540 30.51 -7.42 -2.46
C ASP A 540 30.49 -8.86 -2.99
N ASP A 541 29.44 -9.64 -2.71
CA ASP A 541 29.33 -11.00 -3.20
C ASP A 541 29.05 -11.05 -4.71
N ILE A 542 28.05 -10.29 -5.20
CA ILE A 542 27.77 -10.26 -6.66
C ILE A 542 28.90 -9.61 -7.45
N ALA A 543 29.66 -8.69 -6.84
CA ALA A 543 30.83 -8.06 -7.47
C ALA A 543 31.99 -9.02 -7.76
N LYS A 544 31.96 -10.26 -7.24
CA LYS A 544 32.93 -11.31 -7.59
C LYS A 544 32.68 -11.89 -8.97
N GLU A 545 31.47 -11.75 -9.49
CA GLU A 545 31.08 -12.27 -10.80
C GLU A 545 31.81 -11.55 -11.93
N PRO A 546 32.29 -12.28 -12.98
CA PRO A 546 33.09 -11.70 -14.06
C PRO A 546 32.29 -10.68 -14.91
N TYR A 547 30.99 -10.79 -14.95
CA TYR A 547 30.08 -9.92 -15.68
C TYR A 547 29.69 -8.64 -14.90
N VAL A 548 30.09 -8.49 -13.65
CA VAL A 548 29.87 -7.26 -12.86
C VAL A 548 31.05 -6.31 -13.03
N ASP A 549 30.75 -5.07 -13.41
CA ASP A 549 31.77 -4.02 -13.45
C ASP A 549 31.88 -3.33 -12.08
N LYS A 550 32.95 -3.64 -11.35
CA LYS A 550 33.19 -3.09 -10.01
C LYS A 550 33.39 -1.56 -9.98
N ASP A 551 33.75 -0.98 -11.13
CA ASP A 551 33.93 0.47 -11.26
C ASP A 551 32.63 1.20 -11.63
N ARG A 552 31.53 0.47 -11.80
CA ARG A 552 30.20 0.99 -12.17
C ARG A 552 29.09 0.46 -11.25
N LEU A 553 29.32 0.48 -9.95
CA LEU A 553 28.30 0.12 -8.94
C LEU A 553 27.51 1.35 -8.53
N GLY A 554 26.18 1.22 -8.46
CA GLY A 554 25.26 2.22 -7.93
C GLY A 554 24.48 1.69 -6.73
N CYS A 555 23.93 2.60 -5.92
CA CYS A 555 23.10 2.25 -4.77
C CYS A 555 21.85 3.13 -4.78
N VAL A 556 20.68 2.52 -4.70
CA VAL A 556 19.38 3.20 -4.83
C VAL A 556 18.39 2.70 -3.78
N GLY A 557 17.51 3.57 -3.28
CA GLY A 557 16.48 3.16 -2.33
C GLY A 557 15.53 4.29 -1.96
N ALA A 558 14.40 3.92 -1.34
CA ALA A 558 13.39 4.85 -0.88
C ALA A 558 13.03 4.62 0.60
N SER A 559 12.53 5.66 1.27
CA SER A 559 12.10 5.59 2.66
C SER A 559 13.26 5.17 3.57
N PHE A 560 13.12 4.13 4.38
CA PHE A 560 14.28 3.54 5.06
C PHE A 560 15.41 3.16 4.09
N GLY A 561 15.08 2.74 2.86
CA GLY A 561 16.08 2.53 1.80
C GLY A 561 16.79 3.81 1.39
N GLY A 562 16.10 4.95 1.38
CA GLY A 562 16.69 6.29 1.18
C GLY A 562 17.62 6.69 2.33
N TYR A 563 17.23 6.43 3.58
CA TYR A 563 18.12 6.53 4.75
C TYR A 563 19.36 5.66 4.57
N SER A 564 19.17 4.40 4.15
CA SER A 564 20.29 3.47 3.92
C SER A 564 21.27 4.02 2.88
N VAL A 565 20.78 4.64 1.82
CA VAL A 565 21.61 5.30 0.80
C VAL A 565 22.40 6.47 1.40
N TYR A 566 21.76 7.32 2.21
CA TYR A 566 22.45 8.42 2.89
C TYR A 566 23.51 7.92 3.88
N TRP A 567 23.20 6.86 4.63
CA TRP A 567 24.16 6.25 5.56
C TRP A 567 25.35 5.64 4.81
N LEU A 568 25.05 4.85 3.75
CA LEU A 568 26.06 4.24 2.91
C LEU A 568 26.94 5.25 2.18
N ALA A 569 26.43 6.44 1.84
CA ALA A 569 27.23 7.51 1.25
C ALA A 569 28.42 7.94 2.12
N GLY A 570 28.30 7.78 3.46
CA GLY A 570 29.38 7.99 4.41
C GLY A 570 30.21 6.73 4.76
N HIS A 571 29.77 5.51 4.32
CA HIS A 571 30.36 4.25 4.82
C HIS A 571 30.71 3.23 3.71
N HIS A 572 30.51 3.55 2.42
CA HIS A 572 30.66 2.58 1.32
C HIS A 572 32.12 2.25 0.93
N ASN A 573 33.10 2.92 1.50
CA ASN A 573 34.52 2.68 1.24
C ASN A 573 34.83 2.62 -0.27
N LYS A 574 34.41 3.64 -1.03
CA LYS A 574 34.63 3.79 -2.49
C LYS A 574 33.95 2.75 -3.40
N ARG A 575 33.03 1.92 -2.88
CA ARG A 575 32.34 0.90 -3.69
C ARG A 575 31.47 1.53 -4.79
N PHE A 576 30.62 2.49 -4.41
CA PHE A 576 29.63 3.06 -5.32
C PHE A 576 30.14 4.30 -6.05
N LYS A 577 29.61 4.53 -7.26
CA LYS A 577 29.90 5.68 -8.13
C LYS A 577 28.69 6.60 -8.32
N ALA A 578 27.52 6.16 -7.92
CA ALA A 578 26.29 6.96 -7.92
C ALA A 578 25.33 6.49 -6.81
N PHE A 579 24.61 7.45 -6.25
CA PHE A 579 23.55 7.24 -5.29
C PHE A 579 22.24 7.87 -5.74
N ILE A 580 21.10 7.21 -5.43
CA ILE A 580 19.76 7.79 -5.52
C ILE A 580 19.02 7.49 -4.22
N ALA A 581 18.65 8.53 -3.48
CA ALA A 581 17.85 8.46 -2.27
C ALA A 581 16.49 9.15 -2.49
N HIS A 582 15.41 8.42 -2.31
CA HIS A 582 14.04 8.93 -2.41
C HIS A 582 13.37 8.83 -1.05
N ASP A 583 12.77 9.93 -0.58
CA ASP A 583 12.02 10.04 0.68
C ASP A 583 12.77 9.46 1.90
N GLY A 584 14.11 9.59 1.91
CA GLY A 584 14.96 9.11 3.00
C GLY A 584 15.12 10.15 4.09
N PHE A 585 15.13 9.72 5.35
CA PHE A 585 15.51 10.62 6.44
C PHE A 585 17.04 10.73 6.55
N PHE A 586 17.48 11.97 6.75
CA PHE A 586 18.88 12.37 6.74
C PHE A 586 19.38 12.75 8.14
N ASN A 587 18.52 13.46 8.90
CA ASN A 587 18.76 13.83 10.29
C ASN A 587 17.70 13.15 11.16
N MET A 588 18.12 12.20 12.01
CA MET A 588 17.20 11.40 12.83
C MET A 588 16.54 12.22 13.94
N GLU A 589 17.23 13.23 14.50
CA GLU A 589 16.63 14.09 15.52
C GLU A 589 15.51 14.94 14.92
N GLN A 590 15.75 15.48 13.72
CA GLN A 590 14.73 16.23 12.98
C GLN A 590 13.59 15.31 12.55
N GLN A 591 13.88 14.09 12.06
CA GLN A 591 12.87 13.09 11.69
C GLN A 591 11.95 12.76 12.86
N TYR A 592 12.49 12.58 14.06
CA TYR A 592 11.69 12.33 15.26
C TYR A 592 10.69 13.47 15.56
N LEU A 593 11.06 14.72 15.29
CA LEU A 593 10.20 15.89 15.55
C LEU A 593 9.24 16.23 14.42
N GLU A 594 9.50 15.73 13.20
CA GLU A 594 8.73 16.09 12.00
C GLU A 594 7.72 15.03 11.58
N THR A 595 8.00 13.74 11.88
CA THR A 595 7.11 12.64 11.50
C THR A 595 5.77 12.74 12.23
N GLU A 596 4.70 12.41 11.54
CA GLU A 596 3.37 12.31 12.15
C GLU A 596 3.16 10.95 12.87
N GLU A 597 4.01 9.96 12.61
CA GLU A 597 3.95 8.59 13.14
C GLU A 597 5.08 8.34 14.15
N LEU A 598 4.96 8.88 15.36
CA LEU A 598 5.99 8.74 16.39
C LEU A 598 6.17 7.32 16.92
N TRP A 599 5.13 6.45 16.78
CA TRP A 599 5.21 5.06 17.23
C TRP A 599 6.39 4.32 16.60
N PHE A 600 6.63 4.43 15.27
CA PHE A 600 7.71 3.70 14.64
C PHE A 600 9.10 4.23 15.07
N THR A 601 9.25 5.54 15.24
CA THR A 601 10.51 6.13 15.71
C THR A 601 10.79 5.77 17.18
N ASN A 602 9.75 5.74 18.02
CA ASN A 602 9.89 5.28 19.40
C ASN A 602 10.31 3.81 19.46
N TRP A 603 9.72 2.94 18.66
CA TRP A 603 10.09 1.54 18.62
C TRP A 603 11.49 1.33 18.03
N ASP A 604 11.69 1.80 16.82
CA ASP A 604 12.90 1.47 16.04
C ASP A 604 14.14 2.27 16.44
N LEU A 605 14.00 3.45 17.03
CA LEU A 605 15.13 4.23 17.55
C LEU A 605 15.30 4.08 19.06
N GLY A 606 14.34 3.44 19.73
CA GLY A 606 14.37 3.14 21.16
C GLY A 606 13.87 4.27 22.06
N GLY A 607 13.31 5.35 21.46
CA GLY A 607 12.75 6.48 22.17
C GLY A 607 13.19 7.84 21.61
N ALA A 608 12.85 8.89 22.33
CA ALA A 608 13.18 10.27 21.96
C ALA A 608 14.68 10.56 22.06
N TYR A 609 15.22 11.34 21.13
CA TYR A 609 16.66 11.64 21.07
C TYR A 609 17.22 12.32 22.34
N TRP A 610 16.38 12.96 23.14
CA TRP A 610 16.79 13.56 24.43
C TRP A 610 16.88 12.55 25.57
N GLU A 611 16.46 11.31 25.40
CA GLU A 611 16.61 10.23 26.38
C GLU A 611 18.03 9.69 26.40
N THR A 612 19.01 10.59 26.66
CA THR A 612 20.45 10.34 26.49
C THR A 612 21.03 9.27 27.40
N GLU A 613 20.31 8.85 28.44
CA GLU A 613 20.73 7.74 29.31
C GLU A 613 20.36 6.37 28.77
N ASN A 614 19.46 6.29 27.77
CA ASN A 614 19.07 5.06 27.11
C ASN A 614 20.15 4.62 26.10
N PRO A 615 20.79 3.45 26.29
CA PRO A 615 21.85 2.97 25.36
C PRO A 615 21.33 2.72 23.93
N ALA A 616 20.06 2.32 23.76
CA ALA A 616 19.45 2.10 22.46
C ALA A 616 19.30 3.43 21.71
N VAL A 617 18.81 4.47 22.38
CA VAL A 617 18.71 5.83 21.84
C VAL A 617 20.09 6.36 21.41
N LYS A 618 21.08 6.27 22.29
CA LYS A 618 22.47 6.68 21.96
C LYS A 618 22.98 5.99 20.69
N ARG A 619 22.82 4.68 20.60
CA ARG A 619 23.25 3.89 19.43
C ARG A 619 22.52 4.29 18.17
N SER A 620 21.20 4.43 18.24
CA SER A 620 20.38 4.77 17.08
C SER A 620 20.73 6.14 16.50
N TYR A 621 20.70 7.19 17.31
CA TYR A 621 20.96 8.55 16.83
C TYR A 621 22.42 8.80 16.43
N ALA A 622 23.38 8.01 16.96
CA ALA A 622 24.76 8.02 16.49
C ALA A 622 24.92 7.55 15.03
N ASN A 623 23.91 6.89 14.46
CA ASN A 623 23.86 6.44 13.06
C ASN A 623 23.11 7.42 12.14
N SER A 624 22.82 8.63 12.60
CA SER A 624 22.17 9.66 11.78
C SER A 624 23.08 10.10 10.62
N PRO A 625 22.65 9.98 9.35
CA PRO A 625 23.50 10.22 8.18
C PRO A 625 24.17 11.59 8.13
N HIS A 626 23.50 12.64 8.65
CA HIS A 626 24.04 14.00 8.65
C HIS A 626 25.35 14.14 9.42
N LEU A 627 25.63 13.22 10.36
CA LEU A 627 26.89 13.20 11.13
C LEU A 627 28.09 12.74 10.31
N PHE A 628 27.89 12.20 9.10
CA PHE A 628 28.94 11.60 8.28
C PHE A 628 29.12 12.29 6.92
N VAL A 629 28.54 13.47 6.71
CA VAL A 629 28.61 14.19 5.43
C VAL A 629 30.02 14.58 5.02
N GLU A 630 30.95 14.69 5.99
CA GLU A 630 32.36 14.96 5.71
C GLU A 630 33.04 13.82 4.92
N LYS A 631 32.46 12.59 4.96
CA LYS A 631 32.92 11.42 4.20
C LYS A 631 32.27 11.28 2.82
N TRP A 632 31.24 12.10 2.52
CA TRP A 632 30.55 12.04 1.25
C TRP A 632 31.43 12.55 0.12
N ASP A 633 31.61 11.73 -0.92
CA ASP A 633 32.48 12.02 -2.06
C ASP A 633 31.88 11.53 -3.41
N THR A 634 30.74 10.88 -3.38
CA THR A 634 30.11 10.22 -4.51
C THR A 634 28.83 10.94 -4.91
N PRO A 635 28.59 11.13 -6.23
CA PRO A 635 27.38 11.81 -6.73
C PRO A 635 26.07 11.24 -6.21
N ILE A 636 25.16 12.13 -5.79
CA ILE A 636 23.87 11.74 -5.19
C ILE A 636 22.69 12.51 -5.80
N LEU A 637 21.62 11.78 -6.16
CA LEU A 637 20.30 12.32 -6.49
C LEU A 637 19.38 12.15 -5.28
N CYS A 638 18.85 13.28 -4.77
CA CYS A 638 17.82 13.31 -3.73
C CYS A 638 16.46 13.54 -4.38
N ILE A 639 15.45 12.75 -4.01
CA ILE A 639 14.09 12.87 -4.53
C ILE A 639 13.13 12.95 -3.34
N HIS A 640 12.10 13.83 -3.39
CA HIS A 640 11.12 13.96 -2.32
C HIS A 640 9.78 14.54 -2.78
N GLY A 641 8.69 14.08 -2.16
CA GLY A 641 7.36 14.67 -2.25
C GLY A 641 7.12 15.70 -1.12
N GLU A 642 6.58 16.89 -1.42
CA GLU A 642 6.34 17.91 -0.39
C GLU A 642 5.17 17.58 0.56
N LYS A 643 4.30 16.67 0.15
CA LYS A 643 3.18 16.18 0.97
C LYS A 643 3.52 14.90 1.75
N ASP A 644 4.76 14.52 1.82
CA ASP A 644 5.22 13.42 2.65
C ASP A 644 5.31 13.89 4.11
N TYR A 645 4.40 13.39 4.96
CA TYR A 645 4.39 13.72 6.38
C TYR A 645 4.93 12.58 7.25
N ARG A 646 5.21 11.42 6.67
CA ARG A 646 5.95 10.34 7.32
C ARG A 646 7.45 10.67 7.38
N ILE A 647 8.04 11.09 6.26
CA ILE A 647 9.42 11.60 6.16
C ILE A 647 9.37 12.90 5.37
N LEU A 648 9.52 14.03 6.05
CA LEU A 648 9.26 15.32 5.44
C LEU A 648 10.30 15.69 4.38
N ALA A 649 9.89 16.48 3.39
CA ALA A 649 10.74 16.93 2.26
C ALA A 649 11.98 17.71 2.72
N SER A 650 11.93 18.31 3.91
CA SER A 650 13.08 18.96 4.59
C SER A 650 14.30 18.03 4.69
N GLN A 651 14.11 16.73 4.89
CA GLN A 651 15.15 15.72 4.97
C GLN A 651 15.94 15.59 3.64
N GLY A 652 15.23 15.43 2.53
CA GLY A 652 15.84 15.36 1.20
C GLY A 652 16.52 16.66 0.79
N MET A 653 15.90 17.81 1.11
CA MET A 653 16.49 19.14 0.86
C MET A 653 17.75 19.36 1.68
N ALA A 654 17.76 18.95 2.95
CA ALA A 654 18.94 19.07 3.82
C ALA A 654 20.09 18.19 3.30
N ALA A 655 19.83 16.97 2.90
CA ALA A 655 20.81 16.06 2.30
C ALA A 655 21.42 16.65 1.01
N PHE A 656 20.58 17.16 0.10
CA PHE A 656 21.03 17.85 -1.10
C PHE A 656 21.91 19.06 -0.79
N ASN A 657 21.47 19.92 0.12
CA ASN A 657 22.24 21.11 0.54
C ASN A 657 23.60 20.71 1.12
N ALA A 658 23.64 19.71 2.01
CA ALA A 658 24.88 19.20 2.59
C ALA A 658 25.87 18.71 1.50
N ALA A 659 25.38 17.91 0.54
CA ALA A 659 26.19 17.44 -0.59
C ALA A 659 26.75 18.61 -1.40
N LYS A 660 25.92 19.60 -1.74
CA LYS A 660 26.34 20.80 -2.50
C LYS A 660 27.38 21.62 -1.77
N LEU A 661 27.17 21.87 -0.48
CA LEU A 661 28.12 22.63 0.36
C LEU A 661 29.48 21.92 0.51
N ARG A 662 29.46 20.59 0.47
CA ARG A 662 30.67 19.76 0.48
C ARG A 662 31.36 19.64 -0.90
N GLY A 663 30.79 20.23 -1.97
CA GLY A 663 31.30 20.10 -3.33
C GLY A 663 31.04 18.76 -3.99
N VAL A 664 30.18 17.94 -3.39
CA VAL A 664 29.73 16.65 -3.97
C VAL A 664 28.74 16.95 -5.09
N PRO A 665 28.88 16.34 -6.28
CA PRO A 665 27.88 16.45 -7.34
C PRO A 665 26.53 15.96 -6.85
N ALA A 666 25.51 16.82 -6.85
CA ALA A 666 24.19 16.47 -6.38
C ALA A 666 23.10 17.11 -7.25
N GLN A 667 21.95 16.43 -7.31
CA GLN A 667 20.72 16.90 -7.93
C GLN A 667 19.57 16.69 -6.96
N LEU A 668 18.57 17.57 -6.99
CA LEU A 668 17.33 17.46 -6.20
C LEU A 668 16.15 17.42 -7.17
N LEU A 669 15.25 16.45 -6.99
CA LEU A 669 13.97 16.36 -7.65
C LEU A 669 12.87 16.47 -6.58
N VAL A 670 12.07 17.51 -6.62
CA VAL A 670 10.96 17.75 -5.67
C VAL A 670 9.64 17.70 -6.43
N PHE A 671 8.66 17.04 -5.82
CA PHE A 671 7.28 16.99 -6.31
C PHE A 671 6.37 17.74 -5.32
N PRO A 672 5.93 18.96 -5.64
CA PRO A 672 5.12 19.77 -4.71
C PRO A 672 3.75 19.17 -4.38
N ASP A 673 3.28 18.24 -5.17
CA ASP A 673 1.93 17.68 -5.13
C ASP A 673 1.88 16.14 -5.01
N GLU A 674 2.99 15.51 -4.65
CA GLU A 674 3.11 14.07 -4.31
C GLU A 674 3.43 13.89 -2.82
N ASN A 675 3.04 12.73 -2.30
CA ASN A 675 3.31 12.28 -0.94
C ASN A 675 4.57 11.38 -0.87
N HIS A 676 4.58 10.42 0.04
CA HIS A 676 5.65 9.40 0.16
C HIS A 676 5.77 8.53 -1.10
N TRP A 677 4.80 8.57 -2.01
CA TRP A 677 4.79 7.89 -3.29
C TRP A 677 4.64 8.89 -4.45
N VAL A 678 4.98 8.45 -5.66
CA VAL A 678 4.76 9.21 -6.90
C VAL A 678 3.61 8.55 -7.64
N LEU A 679 2.43 9.19 -7.61
CA LEU A 679 1.16 8.59 -8.03
C LEU A 679 0.63 9.12 -9.36
N LYS A 680 0.98 10.37 -9.70
CA LYS A 680 0.51 11.00 -10.93
C LYS A 680 1.32 10.52 -12.15
N PRO A 681 0.67 10.22 -13.29
CA PRO A 681 1.34 9.64 -14.45
C PRO A 681 2.56 10.42 -14.95
N GLN A 682 2.42 11.76 -15.12
CA GLN A 682 3.54 12.58 -15.60
C GLN A 682 4.68 12.67 -14.58
N ASN A 683 4.35 12.75 -13.29
CA ASN A 683 5.36 12.73 -12.23
C ASN A 683 6.09 11.38 -12.19
N GLY A 684 5.38 10.27 -12.37
CA GLY A 684 6.00 8.94 -12.46
C GLY A 684 6.95 8.78 -13.63
N VAL A 685 6.57 9.29 -14.80
CA VAL A 685 7.46 9.32 -15.98
C VAL A 685 8.66 10.23 -15.75
N LEU A 686 8.46 11.43 -15.17
CA LEU A 686 9.55 12.35 -14.82
C LEU A 686 10.52 11.71 -13.82
N TRP A 687 9.99 11.04 -12.78
CA TRP A 687 10.79 10.31 -11.80
C TRP A 687 11.71 9.30 -12.48
N GLN A 688 11.16 8.43 -13.32
CA GLN A 688 11.92 7.38 -14.00
C GLN A 688 12.93 7.94 -15.00
N ARG A 689 12.59 8.96 -15.78
CA ARG A 689 13.53 9.62 -16.70
C ARG A 689 14.69 10.29 -15.94
N THR A 690 14.42 10.97 -14.84
CA THR A 690 15.45 11.59 -13.99
C THR A 690 16.34 10.54 -13.33
N PHE A 691 15.74 9.45 -12.83
CA PHE A 691 16.43 8.31 -12.23
C PHE A 691 17.46 7.71 -13.19
N PHE A 692 17.04 7.35 -14.41
CA PHE A 692 17.95 6.76 -15.40
C PHE A 692 18.95 7.76 -15.97
N ALA A 693 18.55 8.99 -16.22
CA ALA A 693 19.49 10.03 -16.67
C ALA A 693 20.63 10.26 -15.66
N TRP A 694 20.32 10.19 -14.36
CA TRP A 694 21.32 10.28 -13.30
C TRP A 694 22.26 9.08 -13.29
N LEU A 695 21.73 7.86 -13.31
CA LEU A 695 22.54 6.64 -13.31
C LEU A 695 23.42 6.54 -14.58
N ASP A 696 22.86 6.81 -15.75
CA ASP A 696 23.58 6.74 -17.03
C ASP A 696 24.74 7.75 -17.07
N LYS A 697 24.53 8.93 -16.51
CA LYS A 697 25.58 9.97 -16.40
C LYS A 697 26.80 9.49 -15.63
N TRP A 698 26.64 8.69 -14.62
CA TRP A 698 27.72 8.31 -13.70
C TRP A 698 28.21 6.87 -13.86
N LEU A 699 27.37 5.98 -14.37
CA LEU A 699 27.65 4.54 -14.47
C LEU A 699 27.86 4.04 -15.90
N LYS A 700 27.53 4.83 -16.94
CA LYS A 700 27.67 4.40 -18.34
C LYS A 700 28.64 5.26 -19.18
N LYS A 701 29.42 6.11 -18.56
CA LYS A 701 30.46 6.92 -19.23
C LYS A 701 31.74 6.16 -19.39
#